data_4e3e7a0410cecfb2dd2d89e88339050b
#
_entry.id   4e3e7a0410cecfb2dd2d89e88339050b
#
_cell.length_a   1.000
_cell.length_b   1.000
_cell.length_c   1.000
_cell.angle_alpha   90.00
_cell.angle_beta   90.00
_cell.angle_gamma   90.00
#
_symmetry.space_group_name_H-M   'P 1'
#
loop_
_entity.id
_entity.type
_entity.pdbx_description
1 polymer ?
#
loop_
_entity_poly.entity_id
_entity_poly.type
_entity_poly.pdbx_seq_one_letter_code
_entity_poly.pdbx_strand_id
1 'polypeptide(L)'
;MGFLTRCAVLSMAGAVCLVAAPPAYQLFLSPASPQELVSARKADRIAWVDYAEGKRNAYTAAAPLFVPVRLTNFQKDDGIMMSDVRISDDGSTVVFLRGEAPNRVGWSPNASADPSGPEHAIWAARTSGSGGAWRVADAANPALAPDGSSILFVKDGKIFRAKLTPVKPAGEMDQGKKPLIVEWGVQSDPKWSPDGRKIAFVSTRIDHSYVVVYDLALRTVKYMSPGVDFDTTPMWLEDSRHLIFLRRPGLAFGQQTMGIGGGSGAAYPVPGQAAAGPANPVVNPSAGLMQSTFKGGYTLGIYKADGMTGEAQETWHNLKNDPVAGNMATPLLAGDLMIFGANAGGGRGGAAPAGSRAATDEWDRYYSLKIADSAARPVLLTTTDGMIESPRSVVVSSDGTTFYYCTNAKDIERRHIWAVPAGGGTPVRITGGEGVETSPAPLALGKYLATLSADWNLPQSIGIWKMQGENLVSTQKIVFPASLPGFPKDAHVKPEIVMTKADDGLEIHNQLFLPKDLKPGERRPAIVFVHGGPMRQMMPAYHYMQFYHWAYGINQWLANQGYIVLSVNYRLGAGYGRSFRNAANTSLNGNSEYKDVLAGGKYLQGRPDVDPNRVGIWGLSYGGLLTAQALARNSDIFKAGVDLAGVHLEGNSLDPASVSYKSSAISAIDGWRSPVLLVHGDDDRNVGFLQTVGLVQLLRQRDVYYELIVFPDDVHESLLHSRWLYTMGRMETFLHRFLWEKP
;
A
#
# COMPACT_ATOMS: atom_id res chain seq x y z
N MET A 1 93.24 2.29 6.88
CA MET A 1 92.52 1.04 7.28
C MET A 1 91.36 1.45 8.09
N GLY A 2 90.21 1.57 7.50
CA GLY A 2 89.00 2.04 8.14
C GLY A 2 87.96 0.92 8.19
N PHE A 3 87.46 0.64 9.34
CA PHE A 3 86.36 -0.28 9.56
C PHE A 3 85.00 0.51 9.53
N LEU A 4 84.16 0.19 8.57
CA LEU A 4 82.80 0.69 8.49
C LEU A 4 81.89 -0.31 9.23
N THR A 5 81.26 0.19 10.35
CA THR A 5 80.24 -0.53 11.07
C THR A 5 78.86 -0.13 10.46
N ARG A 6 78.16 -1.11 9.89
CA ARG A 6 76.79 -0.93 9.40
C ARG A 6 75.83 -1.18 10.56
N CYS A 7 75.11 -0.13 10.98
CA CYS A 7 73.91 -0.26 11.79
C CYS A 7 72.71 -0.63 10.94
N ALA A 8 72.12 -1.81 11.14
CA ALA A 8 70.85 -2.21 10.56
C ALA A 8 69.73 -1.60 11.41
N VAL A 9 68.94 -0.69 10.81
CA VAL A 9 67.69 -0.18 11.39
C VAL A 9 66.58 -1.16 10.98
N LEU A 10 66.07 -1.93 11.93
CA LEU A 10 64.81 -2.67 11.76
C LEU A 10 63.66 -1.67 11.82
N SER A 11 63.03 -1.40 10.69
CA SER A 11 61.74 -0.70 10.66
C SER A 11 60.63 -1.72 10.95
N MET A 12 60.05 -1.66 12.17
CA MET A 12 58.74 -2.27 12.47
C MET A 12 57.67 -1.50 11.68
N ALA A 13 57.21 -2.04 10.57
CA ALA A 13 55.97 -1.57 9.95
C ALA A 13 54.79 -2.08 10.77
N GLY A 14 54.28 -1.26 11.65
CA GLY A 14 53.00 -1.49 12.30
C GLY A 14 51.90 -1.44 11.24
N ALA A 15 51.25 -2.56 10.99
CA ALA A 15 50.03 -2.60 10.16
C ALA A 15 48.94 -1.85 10.97
N VAL A 16 48.71 -0.57 10.60
CA VAL A 16 47.54 0.14 11.00
C VAL A 16 46.39 -0.47 10.22
N CYS A 17 45.56 -1.30 10.87
CA CYS A 17 44.25 -1.66 10.36
C CYS A 17 43.44 -0.38 10.23
N LEU A 18 43.38 0.18 9.04
CA LEU A 18 42.40 1.22 8.70
C LEU A 18 41.03 0.57 8.81
N VAL A 19 40.35 0.80 9.90
CA VAL A 19 38.92 0.53 10.00
C VAL A 19 38.25 1.45 8.99
N ALA A 20 37.65 0.87 7.96
CA ALA A 20 36.92 1.65 6.98
C ALA A 20 35.82 2.45 7.66
N ALA A 21 35.67 3.72 7.29
CA ALA A 21 34.56 4.52 7.80
C ALA A 21 33.21 3.85 7.48
N PRO A 22 32.22 3.92 8.38
CA PRO A 22 30.91 3.32 8.12
C PRO A 22 30.29 3.92 6.85
N PRO A 23 29.52 3.13 6.07
CA PRO A 23 28.89 3.63 4.85
C PRO A 23 27.91 4.77 5.14
N ALA A 24 27.88 5.76 4.27
CA ALA A 24 26.95 6.89 4.37
C ALA A 24 25.49 6.44 4.14
N TYR A 25 24.52 7.08 4.80
CA TYR A 25 23.09 6.74 4.68
C TYR A 25 22.58 6.80 3.23
N GLN A 26 23.15 7.66 2.40
CA GLN A 26 22.81 7.78 0.97
C GLN A 26 22.91 6.42 0.25
N LEU A 27 23.90 5.60 0.61
CA LEU A 27 24.09 4.28 -0.02
C LEU A 27 22.99 3.27 0.35
N PHE A 28 22.36 3.43 1.52
CA PHE A 28 21.22 2.61 1.95
C PHE A 28 19.89 3.06 1.32
N LEU A 29 19.81 4.31 0.84
CA LEU A 29 18.64 4.90 0.21
C LEU A 29 18.72 4.91 -1.33
N SER A 30 19.89 4.59 -1.91
CA SER A 30 20.13 4.64 -3.36
C SER A 30 19.61 3.45 -4.17
N PRO A 31 19.38 2.24 -3.60
CA PRO A 31 18.99 1.10 -4.41
C PRO A 31 17.70 1.34 -5.20
N ALA A 32 17.66 0.79 -6.40
CA ALA A 32 16.44 0.66 -7.15
C ALA A 32 15.39 -0.11 -6.33
N SER A 33 14.13 0.34 -6.40
CA SER A 33 13.00 -0.27 -5.71
C SER A 33 11.85 -0.46 -6.70
N PRO A 34 11.81 -1.60 -7.42
CA PRO A 34 10.73 -1.90 -8.36
C PRO A 34 9.39 -2.07 -7.62
N GLN A 35 8.34 -1.54 -8.23
CA GLN A 35 6.98 -1.54 -7.70
C GLN A 35 5.97 -1.81 -8.82
N GLU A 36 4.70 -2.00 -8.49
CA GLU A 36 3.59 -2.11 -9.45
C GLU A 36 3.81 -3.24 -10.48
N LEU A 37 4.36 -4.40 -10.07
CA LEU A 37 4.61 -5.54 -10.94
C LEU A 37 3.29 -6.11 -11.47
N VAL A 38 3.19 -6.23 -12.80
CA VAL A 38 2.06 -6.81 -13.52
C VAL A 38 2.52 -7.75 -14.62
N SER A 39 1.67 -8.72 -15.02
CA SER A 39 1.89 -9.64 -16.14
C SER A 39 0.79 -9.52 -17.20
N ALA A 40 1.14 -9.74 -18.47
CA ALA A 40 0.20 -9.82 -19.56
C ALA A 40 -0.58 -11.15 -19.52
N ARG A 41 -1.88 -11.13 -19.89
CA ARG A 41 -2.74 -12.32 -19.84
C ARG A 41 -2.48 -13.32 -20.95
N LYS A 42 -2.00 -12.87 -22.12
CA LYS A 42 -1.83 -13.69 -23.33
C LYS A 42 -0.38 -13.74 -23.84
N ALA A 43 0.56 -13.12 -23.11
CA ALA A 43 1.97 -13.12 -23.46
C ALA A 43 2.84 -13.29 -22.20
N ASP A 44 3.93 -14.03 -22.30
CA ASP A 44 4.89 -14.19 -21.19
C ASP A 44 5.74 -12.93 -21.02
N ARG A 45 5.11 -11.85 -20.59
CA ARG A 45 5.70 -10.52 -20.40
C ARG A 45 5.22 -9.88 -19.11
N ILE A 46 6.14 -9.18 -18.45
CA ILE A 46 5.88 -8.39 -17.24
C ILE A 46 6.18 -6.91 -17.49
N ALA A 47 5.59 -6.06 -16.66
CA ALA A 47 5.93 -4.64 -16.58
C ALA A 47 5.94 -4.18 -15.11
N TRP A 48 6.72 -3.14 -14.82
CA TRP A 48 6.84 -2.54 -13.48
C TRP A 48 7.32 -1.11 -13.58
N VAL A 49 7.22 -0.39 -12.47
CA VAL A 49 7.88 0.92 -12.26
C VAL A 49 9.04 0.73 -11.33
N ASP A 50 10.14 1.39 -11.61
CA ASP A 50 11.29 1.48 -10.72
C ASP A 50 11.44 2.87 -10.13
N TYR A 51 11.79 2.93 -8.86
CA TYR A 51 12.22 4.12 -8.16
C TYR A 51 13.69 4.00 -7.81
N ALA A 52 14.52 4.88 -8.34
CA ALA A 52 15.94 4.94 -8.02
C ALA A 52 16.39 6.39 -7.88
N GLU A 53 16.80 6.80 -6.67
CA GLU A 53 17.30 8.15 -6.37
C GLU A 53 16.36 9.28 -6.88
N GLY A 54 15.07 9.12 -6.66
CA GLY A 54 14.04 10.09 -7.09
C GLY A 54 13.59 9.95 -8.55
N LYS A 55 14.36 9.24 -9.38
CA LYS A 55 14.01 8.97 -10.78
C LYS A 55 13.03 7.80 -10.83
N ARG A 56 11.89 8.00 -11.48
CA ARG A 56 10.86 6.97 -11.63
C ARG A 56 10.72 6.60 -13.09
N ASN A 57 10.87 5.31 -13.42
CA ASN A 57 10.82 4.85 -14.80
C ASN A 57 10.06 3.54 -14.93
N ALA A 58 9.31 3.39 -16.02
CA ALA A 58 8.63 2.16 -16.38
C ALA A 58 9.55 1.21 -17.17
N TYR A 59 9.41 -0.08 -16.90
CA TYR A 59 10.18 -1.16 -17.50
C TYR A 59 9.27 -2.30 -17.94
N THR A 60 9.78 -3.14 -18.83
CA THR A 60 9.19 -4.42 -19.22
C THR A 60 10.26 -5.47 -19.42
N ALA A 61 9.88 -6.74 -19.30
CA ALA A 61 10.73 -7.87 -19.66
C ALA A 61 9.88 -9.04 -20.17
N ALA A 62 10.42 -9.85 -21.08
CA ALA A 62 9.72 -11.00 -21.64
C ALA A 62 10.54 -12.28 -21.52
N ALA A 63 9.81 -13.40 -21.38
CA ALA A 63 10.40 -14.74 -21.44
C ALA A 63 11.07 -15.00 -22.79
N PRO A 64 12.05 -15.94 -22.85
CA PRO A 64 12.59 -16.70 -21.71
C PRO A 64 13.74 -15.98 -20.99
N LEU A 65 14.29 -14.90 -21.54
CA LEU A 65 15.51 -14.26 -21.05
C LEU A 65 15.24 -13.23 -19.94
N PHE A 66 14.08 -12.59 -19.97
CA PHE A 66 13.69 -11.52 -19.05
C PHE A 66 14.70 -10.38 -18.98
N VAL A 67 15.23 -9.97 -20.12
CA VAL A 67 16.11 -8.80 -20.20
C VAL A 67 15.24 -7.55 -20.01
N PRO A 68 15.55 -6.69 -19.01
CA PRO A 68 14.78 -5.47 -18.78
C PRO A 68 14.92 -4.49 -19.94
N VAL A 69 13.79 -3.98 -20.42
CA VAL A 69 13.70 -2.90 -21.40
C VAL A 69 13.09 -1.68 -20.70
N ARG A 70 13.84 -0.59 -20.65
CA ARG A 70 13.37 0.68 -20.09
C ARG A 70 12.44 1.37 -21.08
N LEU A 71 11.24 1.73 -20.65
CA LEU A 71 10.19 2.30 -21.50
C LEU A 71 10.14 3.83 -21.42
N THR A 72 10.60 4.40 -20.30
CA THR A 72 10.61 5.85 -20.08
C THR A 72 12.01 6.36 -19.81
N ASN A 73 12.23 7.67 -19.90
CA ASN A 73 13.55 8.26 -19.66
C ASN A 73 13.46 9.50 -18.78
N PHE A 74 12.77 9.41 -17.65
CA PHE A 74 12.72 10.47 -16.65
C PHE A 74 14.01 10.45 -15.83
N GLN A 75 14.79 11.55 -15.90
CA GLN A 75 16.16 11.61 -15.36
C GLN A 75 16.28 12.49 -14.12
N LYS A 76 15.20 13.12 -13.70
CA LYS A 76 15.20 14.06 -12.58
C LYS A 76 14.52 13.45 -11.36
N ASP A 77 14.92 13.91 -10.19
CA ASP A 77 14.14 13.84 -8.96
C ASP A 77 13.08 14.95 -9.03
N ASP A 78 11.98 14.68 -9.71
CA ASP A 78 10.95 15.67 -10.00
C ASP A 78 9.74 15.60 -9.06
N GLY A 79 9.73 14.63 -8.16
CA GLY A 79 8.65 14.44 -7.21
C GLY A 79 7.34 13.94 -7.83
N ILE A 80 7.35 13.50 -9.10
CA ILE A 80 6.14 13.05 -9.77
C ILE A 80 6.03 11.52 -9.68
N MET A 81 5.08 11.04 -8.88
CA MET A 81 4.86 9.59 -8.68
C MET A 81 4.46 8.89 -9.96
N MET A 82 4.85 7.62 -10.09
CA MET A 82 4.35 6.72 -11.13
C MET A 82 3.63 5.55 -10.47
N SER A 83 2.41 5.27 -10.94
CA SER A 83 1.53 4.25 -10.36
C SER A 83 0.53 3.72 -11.38
N ASP A 84 -0.35 2.81 -10.95
CA ASP A 84 -1.44 2.22 -11.76
C ASP A 84 -0.92 1.64 -13.09
N VAL A 85 0.17 0.87 -13.00
CA VAL A 85 0.77 0.21 -14.16
C VAL A 85 -0.16 -0.88 -14.67
N ARG A 86 -0.41 -0.86 -15.98
CA ARG A 86 -1.18 -1.88 -16.69
C ARG A 86 -0.47 -2.29 -17.96
N ILE A 87 -0.55 -3.56 -18.29
CA ILE A 87 -0.04 -4.11 -19.55
C ILE A 87 -1.20 -4.71 -20.33
N SER A 88 -1.23 -4.53 -21.65
CA SER A 88 -2.25 -5.16 -22.51
C SER A 88 -2.16 -6.68 -22.49
N ASP A 89 -3.28 -7.35 -22.77
CA ASP A 89 -3.34 -8.83 -22.76
C ASP A 89 -2.30 -9.44 -23.71
N ASP A 90 -2.09 -8.84 -24.87
CA ASP A 90 -1.10 -9.24 -25.86
C ASP A 90 0.36 -8.86 -25.50
N GLY A 91 0.55 -8.12 -24.40
CA GLY A 91 1.85 -7.66 -23.96
C GLY A 91 2.50 -6.56 -24.78
N SER A 92 1.77 -5.92 -25.71
CA SER A 92 2.35 -4.94 -26.65
C SER A 92 2.49 -3.53 -26.09
N THR A 93 1.68 -3.17 -25.09
CA THR A 93 1.54 -1.80 -24.58
C THR A 93 1.48 -1.76 -23.06
N VAL A 94 2.20 -0.83 -22.48
CA VAL A 94 2.11 -0.48 -21.04
C VAL A 94 1.50 0.91 -20.92
N VAL A 95 0.58 1.07 -19.99
CA VAL A 95 0.08 2.37 -19.53
C VAL A 95 0.33 2.54 -18.05
N PHE A 96 0.49 3.77 -17.60
CA PHE A 96 0.72 4.12 -16.20
C PHE A 96 0.23 5.54 -15.93
N LEU A 97 -0.05 5.81 -14.66
CA LEU A 97 -0.35 7.14 -14.18
C LEU A 97 0.94 7.83 -13.77
N ARG A 98 1.10 9.11 -14.10
CA ARG A 98 2.18 9.97 -13.64
C ARG A 98 1.58 11.18 -12.94
N GLY A 99 1.93 11.34 -11.66
CA GLY A 99 1.44 12.38 -10.75
C GLY A 99 0.41 11.90 -9.74
N GLU A 100 0.36 12.59 -8.61
CA GLU A 100 -0.59 12.36 -7.54
C GLU A 100 -1.95 12.99 -7.86
N ALA A 101 -3.03 12.37 -7.35
CA ALA A 101 -4.37 12.91 -7.48
C ALA A 101 -4.47 14.32 -6.87
N PRO A 102 -5.34 15.20 -7.39
CA PRO A 102 -5.57 16.51 -6.79
C PRO A 102 -6.11 16.41 -5.36
N ASN A 103 -5.77 17.39 -4.53
CA ASN A 103 -6.37 17.57 -3.22
C ASN A 103 -7.81 18.10 -3.33
N ARG A 104 -8.44 18.36 -2.18
CA ARG A 104 -9.84 18.81 -2.11
C ARG A 104 -10.12 20.14 -2.81
N VAL A 105 -9.11 20.97 -3.05
CA VAL A 105 -9.22 22.25 -3.79
C VAL A 105 -8.78 22.12 -5.25
N GLY A 106 -8.50 20.91 -5.73
CA GLY A 106 -8.15 20.65 -7.11
C GLY A 106 -6.66 20.84 -7.44
N TRP A 107 -5.78 20.92 -6.44
CA TRP A 107 -4.34 21.07 -6.61
C TRP A 107 -3.62 19.73 -6.53
N SER A 108 -2.85 19.36 -7.56
CA SER A 108 -1.90 18.25 -7.50
C SER A 108 -0.57 18.74 -6.92
N PRO A 109 0.18 17.90 -6.17
CA PRO A 109 1.45 18.35 -5.56
C PRO A 109 2.48 18.73 -6.60
N ASN A 110 3.25 19.75 -6.29
CA ASN A 110 4.36 20.23 -7.10
C ASN A 110 5.61 20.42 -6.25
N ALA A 111 6.04 19.33 -5.59
CA ALA A 111 7.13 19.36 -4.62
C ALA A 111 8.46 19.90 -5.17
N SER A 112 8.69 19.76 -6.48
CA SER A 112 9.85 20.33 -7.17
C SER A 112 9.72 21.83 -7.50
N ALA A 113 8.55 22.44 -7.22
CA ALA A 113 8.22 23.81 -7.59
C ALA A 113 8.44 24.10 -9.10
N ASP A 114 8.07 23.13 -9.95
CA ASP A 114 8.17 23.31 -11.40
C ASP A 114 7.24 24.46 -11.85
N PRO A 115 7.77 25.49 -12.52
CA PRO A 115 6.96 26.64 -12.96
C PRO A 115 5.92 26.27 -14.02
N SER A 116 6.04 25.10 -14.66
CA SER A 116 5.02 24.56 -15.57
C SER A 116 3.83 23.97 -14.83
N GLY A 117 3.91 23.86 -13.51
CA GLY A 117 2.87 23.29 -12.64
C GLY A 117 2.99 21.78 -12.45
N PRO A 118 2.08 21.21 -11.64
CA PRO A 118 2.05 19.78 -11.34
C PRO A 118 1.59 18.95 -12.53
N GLU A 119 1.94 17.69 -12.54
CA GLU A 119 1.44 16.70 -13.50
C GLU A 119 0.49 15.70 -12.83
N HIS A 120 -0.61 15.38 -13.52
CA HIS A 120 -1.48 14.26 -13.20
C HIS A 120 -2.09 13.72 -14.51
N ALA A 121 -1.44 12.71 -15.09
CA ALA A 121 -1.78 12.26 -16.44
C ALA A 121 -1.52 10.76 -16.66
N ILE A 122 -2.31 10.17 -17.57
CA ILE A 122 -2.07 8.83 -18.10
C ILE A 122 -1.02 8.93 -19.20
N TRP A 123 -0.02 8.05 -19.11
CA TRP A 123 1.04 7.85 -20.08
C TRP A 123 0.98 6.46 -20.68
N ALA A 124 1.55 6.29 -21.87
CA ALA A 124 1.66 5.00 -22.55
C ALA A 124 3.07 4.81 -23.14
N ALA A 125 3.44 3.54 -23.32
CA ALA A 125 4.67 3.15 -24.02
C ALA A 125 4.47 1.81 -24.71
N ARG A 126 5.14 1.60 -25.87
CA ARG A 126 5.22 0.29 -26.51
C ARG A 126 6.30 -0.55 -25.81
N THR A 127 5.98 -1.82 -25.56
CA THR A 127 6.91 -2.74 -24.88
C THR A 127 8.16 -3.09 -25.71
N SER A 128 8.17 -2.76 -27.00
CA SER A 128 9.38 -2.81 -27.83
C SER A 128 10.44 -1.79 -27.42
N GLY A 129 10.08 -0.78 -26.62
CA GLY A 129 10.93 0.36 -26.29
C GLY A 129 11.10 1.38 -27.40
N SER A 130 10.55 1.11 -28.61
CA SER A 130 10.62 2.03 -29.73
C SER A 130 9.64 3.22 -29.57
N GLY A 131 10.08 4.43 -29.91
CA GLY A 131 9.25 5.63 -29.92
C GLY A 131 9.13 6.33 -28.55
N GLY A 132 9.68 5.77 -27.48
CA GLY A 132 9.57 6.33 -26.13
C GLY A 132 8.16 6.27 -25.55
N ALA A 133 7.96 6.87 -24.39
CA ALA A 133 6.64 7.03 -23.78
C ALA A 133 6.01 8.36 -24.20
N TRP A 134 4.68 8.40 -24.24
CA TRP A 134 3.92 9.60 -24.57
C TRP A 134 2.75 9.82 -23.62
N ARG A 135 2.40 11.07 -23.41
CA ARG A 135 1.26 11.49 -22.59
C ARG A 135 -0.04 11.26 -23.37
N VAL A 136 -1.05 10.66 -22.74
CA VAL A 136 -2.31 10.28 -23.38
C VAL A 136 -3.45 11.19 -22.98
N ALA A 137 -3.66 11.40 -21.67
CA ALA A 137 -4.79 12.19 -21.16
C ALA A 137 -4.54 12.71 -19.76
N ASP A 138 -5.13 13.87 -19.42
CA ASP A 138 -5.21 14.40 -18.06
C ASP A 138 -6.36 13.71 -17.31
N ALA A 139 -6.09 12.51 -16.87
CA ALA A 139 -7.06 11.63 -16.22
C ALA A 139 -6.33 10.56 -15.41
N ALA A 140 -7.10 9.72 -14.72
CA ALA A 140 -6.62 8.58 -13.93
C ALA A 140 -7.43 7.30 -14.23
N ASN A 141 -7.02 6.19 -13.58
CA ASN A 141 -7.70 4.89 -13.65
C ASN A 141 -7.97 4.41 -15.10
N PRO A 142 -6.93 4.26 -15.94
CA PRO A 142 -7.11 3.81 -17.30
C PRO A 142 -7.60 2.35 -17.35
N ALA A 143 -8.60 2.07 -18.19
CA ALA A 143 -8.93 0.71 -18.58
C ALA A 143 -8.33 0.44 -19.98
N LEU A 144 -7.23 -0.32 -19.99
CA LEU A 144 -6.49 -0.64 -21.22
C LEU A 144 -7.22 -1.68 -22.04
N ALA A 145 -7.36 -1.44 -23.36
CA ALA A 145 -7.94 -2.41 -24.28
C ALA A 145 -7.06 -3.67 -24.36
N PRO A 146 -7.67 -4.87 -24.54
CA PRO A 146 -6.91 -6.13 -24.58
C PRO A 146 -5.80 -6.17 -25.62
N ASP A 147 -5.99 -5.51 -26.76
CA ASP A 147 -5.04 -5.38 -27.87
C ASP A 147 -4.05 -4.20 -27.73
N GLY A 148 -4.10 -3.47 -26.62
CA GLY A 148 -3.25 -2.31 -26.42
C GLY A 148 -3.48 -1.13 -27.36
N SER A 149 -4.60 -1.07 -28.09
CA SER A 149 -4.87 -0.03 -29.10
C SER A 149 -5.46 1.25 -28.54
N SER A 150 -6.12 1.18 -27.39
CA SER A 150 -6.82 2.31 -26.77
C SER A 150 -7.00 2.15 -25.26
N ILE A 151 -7.32 3.24 -24.59
CA ILE A 151 -7.75 3.25 -23.19
C ILE A 151 -9.14 3.84 -23.05
N LEU A 152 -9.83 3.43 -21.99
CA LEU A 152 -10.96 4.17 -21.42
C LEU A 152 -10.51 4.85 -20.14
N PHE A 153 -11.09 5.98 -19.85
CA PHE A 153 -10.92 6.67 -18.55
C PHE A 153 -12.18 7.44 -18.19
N VAL A 154 -12.34 7.72 -16.92
CA VAL A 154 -13.47 8.50 -16.42
C VAL A 154 -12.99 9.90 -16.09
N LYS A 155 -13.69 10.91 -16.62
CA LYS A 155 -13.51 12.31 -16.30
C LYS A 155 -14.87 12.97 -16.11
N ASP A 156 -15.04 13.72 -15.05
CA ASP A 156 -16.31 14.39 -14.71
C ASP A 156 -17.53 13.45 -14.73
N GLY A 157 -17.34 12.21 -14.27
CA GLY A 157 -18.39 11.18 -14.23
C GLY A 157 -18.84 10.69 -15.60
N LYS A 158 -18.03 10.86 -16.66
CA LYS A 158 -18.27 10.37 -18.00
C LYS A 158 -17.12 9.54 -18.52
N ILE A 159 -17.41 8.57 -19.39
CA ILE A 159 -16.41 7.69 -20.00
C ILE A 159 -15.88 8.32 -21.28
N PHE A 160 -14.57 8.41 -21.35
CA PHE A 160 -13.81 8.84 -22.53
C PHE A 160 -13.03 7.67 -23.11
N ARG A 161 -12.68 7.75 -24.38
CA ARG A 161 -11.77 6.84 -25.07
C ARG A 161 -10.64 7.61 -25.73
N ALA A 162 -9.40 7.17 -25.54
CA ALA A 162 -8.24 7.65 -26.28
C ALA A 162 -7.55 6.50 -27.02
N LYS A 163 -7.15 6.74 -28.27
CA LYS A 163 -6.32 5.81 -29.03
C LYS A 163 -4.87 5.88 -28.54
N LEU A 164 -4.21 4.74 -28.45
CA LEU A 164 -2.81 4.63 -28.09
C LEU A 164 -1.91 4.59 -29.32
N THR A 165 -1.80 5.74 -29.98
CA THR A 165 -0.84 5.95 -31.06
C THR A 165 0.24 6.90 -30.59
N PRO A 166 1.56 6.60 -30.81
CA PRO A 166 2.62 7.54 -30.52
C PRO A 166 2.37 8.85 -31.25
N VAL A 167 2.07 9.91 -30.53
CA VAL A 167 1.90 11.25 -31.12
C VAL A 167 3.26 11.84 -31.34
N LYS A 168 3.52 12.40 -32.51
CA LYS A 168 4.70 13.19 -32.81
C LYS A 168 4.74 14.47 -31.96
N PRO A 169 5.90 15.07 -31.74
CA PRO A 169 6.26 15.76 -30.53
C PRO A 169 5.33 16.89 -30.12
N ALA A 170 5.10 16.96 -28.82
CA ALA A 170 4.66 18.10 -28.03
C ALA A 170 3.42 18.85 -28.54
N GLY A 171 2.22 18.44 -28.15
CA GLY A 171 1.12 19.37 -28.11
C GLY A 171 -0.31 18.82 -28.28
N GLU A 172 -0.54 17.83 -29.07
CA GLU A 172 -1.90 17.29 -29.19
C GLU A 172 -1.99 15.92 -28.53
N MET A 173 -2.50 15.93 -27.32
CA MET A 173 -3.00 14.71 -26.69
C MET A 173 -4.22 14.25 -27.47
N ASP A 174 -4.26 12.99 -27.90
CA ASP A 174 -5.47 12.36 -28.41
C ASP A 174 -6.43 12.11 -27.23
N GLN A 175 -6.73 13.18 -26.54
CA GLN A 175 -7.83 13.20 -25.59
C GLN A 175 -9.08 13.02 -26.42
N GLY A 176 -9.89 12.06 -26.08
CA GLY A 176 -11.26 12.11 -26.51
C GLY A 176 -11.82 13.47 -26.12
N LYS A 177 -11.87 14.40 -27.05
CA LYS A 177 -12.34 15.78 -26.82
C LYS A 177 -13.80 15.82 -26.35
N LYS A 178 -14.50 14.69 -26.50
CA LYS A 178 -15.88 14.48 -26.08
C LYS A 178 -16.02 13.12 -25.40
N PRO A 179 -16.89 13.00 -24.39
CA PRO A 179 -17.22 11.70 -23.82
C PRO A 179 -17.62 10.70 -24.91
N LEU A 180 -17.16 9.47 -24.79
CA LEU A 180 -17.58 8.36 -25.64
C LEU A 180 -19.06 8.05 -25.40
N ILE A 181 -19.48 8.14 -24.15
CA ILE A 181 -20.82 7.82 -23.68
C ILE A 181 -21.35 9.03 -22.92
N VAL A 182 -22.53 9.53 -23.35
CA VAL A 182 -23.25 10.65 -22.73
C VAL A 182 -24.60 10.14 -22.26
N GLU A 183 -24.64 9.62 -21.04
CA GLU A 183 -25.83 9.11 -20.40
C GLU A 183 -26.06 9.85 -19.08
N TRP A 184 -27.29 9.85 -18.59
CA TRP A 184 -27.62 10.43 -17.30
C TRP A 184 -26.94 9.67 -16.15
N GLY A 185 -26.54 10.38 -15.08
CA GLY A 185 -25.86 9.85 -13.91
C GLY A 185 -24.33 9.82 -14.03
N VAL A 186 -23.69 9.28 -13.02
CA VAL A 186 -22.23 9.13 -12.94
C VAL A 186 -21.83 7.77 -13.50
N GLN A 187 -20.99 7.80 -14.51
CA GLN A 187 -20.43 6.60 -15.12
C GLN A 187 -19.12 6.23 -14.42
N SER A 188 -18.93 4.95 -14.10
CA SER A 188 -17.74 4.44 -13.42
C SER A 188 -17.41 3.00 -13.83
N ASP A 189 -16.23 2.54 -13.43
CA ASP A 189 -15.76 1.16 -13.60
C ASP A 189 -15.91 0.59 -15.02
N PRO A 190 -15.40 1.28 -16.07
CA PRO A 190 -15.48 0.76 -17.44
C PRO A 190 -14.59 -0.47 -17.62
N LYS A 191 -15.15 -1.52 -18.24
CA LYS A 191 -14.49 -2.80 -18.54
C LYS A 191 -14.63 -3.14 -20.00
N TRP A 192 -13.52 -3.38 -20.68
CA TRP A 192 -13.53 -3.94 -22.03
C TRP A 192 -14.02 -5.37 -22.06
N SER A 193 -14.79 -5.75 -23.07
CA SER A 193 -14.99 -7.16 -23.40
C SER A 193 -13.66 -7.79 -23.85
N PRO A 194 -13.44 -9.11 -23.68
CA PRO A 194 -12.21 -9.79 -24.09
C PRO A 194 -11.83 -9.62 -25.56
N ASP A 195 -12.81 -9.41 -26.45
CA ASP A 195 -12.61 -9.10 -27.86
C ASP A 195 -12.41 -7.61 -28.18
N GLY A 196 -12.49 -6.73 -27.15
CA GLY A 196 -12.33 -5.28 -27.29
C GLY A 196 -13.45 -4.54 -28.03
N ARG A 197 -14.61 -5.19 -28.29
CA ARG A 197 -15.70 -4.61 -29.08
C ARG A 197 -16.80 -3.96 -28.27
N LYS A 198 -16.90 -4.28 -26.99
CA LYS A 198 -17.93 -3.74 -26.08
C LYS A 198 -17.29 -3.21 -24.79
N ILE A 199 -18.04 -2.36 -24.12
CA ILE A 199 -17.65 -1.75 -22.84
C ILE A 199 -18.81 -1.96 -21.86
N ALA A 200 -18.56 -2.67 -20.77
CA ALA A 200 -19.46 -2.70 -19.61
C ALA A 200 -19.04 -1.62 -18.61
N PHE A 201 -20.01 -0.97 -17.98
CA PHE A 201 -19.75 0.05 -16.97
C PHE A 201 -20.92 0.17 -15.99
N VAL A 202 -20.67 0.84 -14.88
CA VAL A 202 -21.72 1.18 -13.89
C VAL A 202 -22.22 2.58 -14.16
N SER A 203 -23.54 2.76 -14.21
CA SER A 203 -24.20 4.04 -14.27
C SER A 203 -24.95 4.31 -12.97
N THR A 204 -24.35 5.12 -12.08
CA THR A 204 -24.87 5.42 -10.76
C THR A 204 -25.87 6.60 -10.84
N ARG A 205 -27.00 6.42 -10.20
CA ARG A 205 -28.02 7.44 -9.91
C ARG A 205 -27.92 7.84 -8.43
N ILE A 206 -28.82 8.68 -7.95
CA ILE A 206 -28.82 9.14 -6.55
C ILE A 206 -29.07 7.97 -5.58
N ASP A 207 -29.95 7.06 -5.94
CA ASP A 207 -30.56 6.05 -5.07
C ASP A 207 -30.49 4.63 -5.61
N HIS A 208 -29.92 4.42 -6.79
CA HIS A 208 -29.71 3.12 -7.44
C HIS A 208 -28.60 3.18 -8.48
N SER A 209 -28.21 2.04 -9.04
CA SER A 209 -27.25 1.97 -10.14
C SER A 209 -27.59 0.86 -11.12
N TYR A 210 -27.08 1.00 -12.34
CA TYR A 210 -27.24 0.01 -13.41
C TYR A 210 -25.89 -0.46 -13.94
N VAL A 211 -25.81 -1.71 -14.31
CA VAL A 211 -24.78 -2.18 -15.23
C VAL A 211 -25.27 -1.95 -16.66
N VAL A 212 -24.43 -1.35 -17.47
CA VAL A 212 -24.73 -0.93 -18.84
C VAL A 212 -23.65 -1.47 -19.77
N VAL A 213 -24.04 -1.91 -20.97
CA VAL A 213 -23.13 -2.31 -22.05
C VAL A 213 -23.24 -1.35 -23.20
N TYR A 214 -22.12 -0.82 -23.65
CA TYR A 214 -21.98 -0.04 -24.87
C TYR A 214 -21.33 -0.87 -25.97
N ASP A 215 -22.00 -0.98 -27.13
CA ASP A 215 -21.44 -1.61 -28.33
C ASP A 215 -20.77 -0.55 -29.22
N LEU A 216 -19.46 -0.72 -29.45
CA LEU A 216 -18.65 0.24 -30.22
C LEU A 216 -19.03 0.32 -31.70
N ALA A 217 -19.44 -0.80 -32.30
CA ALA A 217 -19.79 -0.86 -33.72
C ALA A 217 -21.19 -0.30 -33.96
N LEU A 218 -22.16 -0.71 -33.14
CA LEU A 218 -23.54 -0.27 -33.22
C LEU A 218 -23.79 1.12 -32.65
N ARG A 219 -22.87 1.58 -31.77
CA ARG A 219 -22.99 2.85 -31.04
C ARG A 219 -24.25 2.93 -30.18
N THR A 220 -24.63 1.82 -29.55
CA THR A 220 -25.83 1.70 -28.74
C THR A 220 -25.48 1.31 -27.31
N VAL A 221 -26.29 1.76 -26.38
CA VAL A 221 -26.25 1.34 -24.96
C VAL A 221 -27.39 0.37 -24.68
N LYS A 222 -27.11 -0.61 -23.81
CA LYS A 222 -28.11 -1.51 -23.26
C LYS A 222 -27.95 -1.62 -21.75
N TYR A 223 -29.04 -1.47 -21.04
CA TYR A 223 -29.12 -1.64 -19.58
C TYR A 223 -29.38 -3.12 -19.28
N MET A 224 -28.65 -3.69 -18.32
CA MET A 224 -28.76 -5.11 -17.95
C MET A 224 -29.90 -5.31 -16.96
N SER A 225 -31.11 -5.59 -17.47
CA SER A 225 -32.33 -5.75 -16.66
C SER A 225 -32.49 -4.69 -15.55
N PRO A 226 -32.69 -3.43 -15.92
CA PRO A 226 -32.72 -2.30 -14.99
C PRO A 226 -33.80 -2.47 -13.92
N GLY A 227 -33.47 -2.18 -12.67
CA GLY A 227 -34.32 -2.31 -11.50
C GLY A 227 -34.21 -1.11 -10.57
N VAL A 228 -34.57 -1.29 -9.32
CA VAL A 228 -34.51 -0.28 -8.25
C VAL A 228 -33.31 -0.48 -7.31
N ASP A 229 -32.47 -1.41 -7.63
CA ASP A 229 -31.38 -1.91 -6.82
C ASP A 229 -30.03 -1.30 -7.23
N PHE A 230 -28.98 -1.64 -6.50
CA PHE A 230 -27.61 -1.26 -6.82
C PHE A 230 -26.91 -2.36 -7.58
N ASP A 231 -26.66 -2.15 -8.86
CA ASP A 231 -25.84 -3.01 -9.72
C ASP A 231 -24.41 -2.49 -9.76
N THR A 232 -23.46 -3.39 -9.54
CA THR A 232 -22.03 -3.06 -9.45
C THR A 232 -21.14 -4.17 -10.02
N THR A 233 -19.86 -3.86 -10.20
CA THR A 233 -18.80 -4.84 -10.50
C THR A 233 -19.09 -5.68 -11.76
N PRO A 234 -19.23 -5.07 -12.93
CA PRO A 234 -19.38 -5.82 -14.17
C PRO A 234 -18.10 -6.58 -14.51
N MET A 235 -18.23 -7.85 -14.84
CA MET A 235 -17.14 -8.76 -15.20
C MET A 235 -17.52 -9.54 -16.44
N TRP A 236 -16.76 -9.37 -17.51
CA TRP A 236 -17.00 -10.10 -18.75
C TRP A 236 -16.59 -11.58 -18.64
N LEU A 237 -17.40 -12.45 -19.22
CA LEU A 237 -16.99 -13.82 -19.51
C LEU A 237 -16.14 -13.85 -20.80
N GLU A 238 -15.36 -14.91 -20.97
CA GLU A 238 -14.41 -15.04 -22.09
C GLU A 238 -15.10 -15.06 -23.48
N ASP A 239 -16.41 -15.34 -23.53
CA ASP A 239 -17.21 -15.34 -24.75
C ASP A 239 -17.51 -13.94 -25.31
N SER A 240 -17.13 -12.87 -24.59
CA SER A 240 -17.37 -11.47 -24.99
C SER A 240 -18.85 -11.10 -25.23
N ARG A 241 -19.76 -11.98 -24.87
CA ARG A 241 -21.21 -11.80 -24.98
C ARG A 241 -21.87 -11.68 -23.64
N HIS A 242 -21.52 -12.57 -22.70
CA HIS A 242 -22.12 -12.57 -21.38
C HIS A 242 -21.22 -11.87 -20.37
N LEU A 243 -21.85 -11.29 -19.36
CA LEU A 243 -21.16 -10.70 -18.22
C LEU A 243 -21.88 -11.06 -16.92
N ILE A 244 -21.10 -11.04 -15.85
CA ILE A 244 -21.58 -11.21 -14.48
C ILE A 244 -21.57 -9.85 -13.81
N PHE A 245 -22.55 -9.58 -12.94
CA PHE A 245 -22.53 -8.42 -12.06
C PHE A 245 -23.18 -8.74 -10.72
N LEU A 246 -22.90 -7.90 -9.73
CA LEU A 246 -23.46 -8.01 -8.39
C LEU A 246 -24.63 -7.06 -8.24
N ARG A 247 -25.76 -7.54 -7.69
CA ARG A 247 -26.93 -6.74 -7.34
C ARG A 247 -27.14 -6.77 -5.83
N ARG A 248 -27.29 -5.60 -5.24
CA ARG A 248 -27.64 -5.41 -3.83
C ARG A 248 -28.94 -4.63 -3.74
N PRO A 249 -29.78 -4.90 -2.71
CA PRO A 249 -31.09 -4.24 -2.60
C PRO A 249 -30.93 -2.73 -2.47
N GLY A 250 -31.87 -2.00 -3.06
CA GLY A 250 -32.01 -0.56 -2.89
C GLY A 250 -32.20 -0.18 -1.42
N LEU A 251 -31.93 1.09 -1.09
CA LEU A 251 -32.06 1.58 0.29
C LEU A 251 -33.53 1.66 0.70
N ALA A 252 -33.87 1.11 1.87
CA ALA A 252 -35.19 1.22 2.45
C ALA A 252 -35.51 2.67 2.85
N PHE A 253 -36.79 3.00 2.95
CA PHE A 253 -37.20 4.28 3.52
C PHE A 253 -36.60 4.48 4.90
N GLY A 254 -36.10 5.69 5.19
CA GLY A 254 -35.39 6.01 6.43
C GLY A 254 -33.92 5.66 6.47
N GLN A 255 -33.44 4.79 5.55
CA GLN A 255 -32.00 4.57 5.29
C GLN A 255 -31.48 5.46 4.14
N GLN A 256 -32.39 6.00 3.35
CA GLN A 256 -32.06 7.01 2.37
C GLN A 256 -31.63 8.27 3.11
N THR A 257 -30.49 8.82 2.78
CA THR A 257 -30.13 10.18 3.20
C THR A 257 -31.17 11.10 2.59
N MET A 258 -32.17 11.50 3.39
CA MET A 258 -33.25 12.36 2.98
C MET A 258 -32.74 13.78 2.67
N GLY A 259 -31.98 13.93 1.57
CA GLY A 259 -31.97 15.20 0.85
C GLY A 259 -33.26 15.43 0.09
N ILE A 260 -34.33 14.63 0.35
CA ILE A 260 -35.60 14.65 -0.34
C ILE A 260 -36.70 15.03 0.65
N GLY A 261 -36.43 16.05 1.44
CA GLY A 261 -37.47 16.80 2.11
C GLY A 261 -37.95 17.91 1.19
N GLY A 262 -39.05 17.70 0.51
CA GLY A 262 -39.87 18.72 -0.11
C GLY A 262 -39.13 19.84 -0.87
N GLY A 263 -39.08 19.74 -2.16
CA GLY A 263 -39.13 20.88 -3.05
C GLY A 263 -37.96 21.86 -2.96
N SER A 264 -36.81 21.45 -3.27
CA SER A 264 -35.79 22.24 -3.97
C SER A 264 -34.59 21.32 -4.27
N GLY A 265 -34.49 20.92 -5.50
CA GLY A 265 -33.39 20.28 -6.12
C GLY A 265 -32.28 19.72 -5.22
N ALA A 266 -32.30 18.40 -4.96
CA ALA A 266 -31.09 17.73 -4.56
C ALA A 266 -30.02 18.14 -5.57
N ALA A 267 -29.06 18.94 -5.13
CA ALA A 267 -27.94 19.29 -5.98
C ALA A 267 -27.26 17.99 -6.34
N TYR A 268 -27.30 17.61 -7.63
CA TYR A 268 -26.40 16.59 -8.15
C TYR A 268 -25.00 16.95 -7.68
N PRO A 269 -24.17 15.98 -7.27
CA PRO A 269 -22.78 16.27 -7.05
C PRO A 269 -22.27 17.01 -8.27
N VAL A 270 -21.95 18.28 -8.10
CA VAL A 270 -21.32 19.05 -9.16
C VAL A 270 -19.99 18.36 -9.40
N PRO A 271 -19.65 17.99 -10.66
CA PRO A 271 -18.35 17.43 -10.97
C PRO A 271 -17.26 18.30 -10.35
N GLY A 272 -16.39 17.71 -9.52
CA GLY A 272 -15.34 18.44 -8.79
C GLY A 272 -15.70 18.89 -7.36
N GLN A 273 -16.93 18.81 -6.90
CA GLN A 273 -17.22 18.90 -5.46
C GLN A 273 -17.16 17.50 -4.84
N ALA A 274 -16.28 17.32 -3.85
CA ALA A 274 -16.33 16.14 -3.00
C ALA A 274 -17.76 16.02 -2.48
N ALA A 275 -18.38 14.86 -2.71
CA ALA A 275 -19.64 14.54 -2.07
C ALA A 275 -19.45 14.82 -0.58
N ALA A 276 -20.31 15.65 0.01
CA ALA A 276 -20.38 15.77 1.45
C ALA A 276 -20.41 14.34 1.98
N GLY A 277 -19.44 13.97 2.82
CA GLY A 277 -19.33 12.62 3.34
C GLY A 277 -20.71 12.19 3.85
N PRO A 278 -21.06 10.90 3.77
CA PRO A 278 -22.39 10.45 4.14
C PRO A 278 -22.71 11.04 5.53
N ALA A 279 -23.75 11.86 5.59
CA ALA A 279 -24.31 12.27 6.88
C ALA A 279 -24.55 10.97 7.63
N ASN A 280 -24.07 10.86 8.87
CA ASN A 280 -24.28 9.68 9.70
C ASN A 280 -25.76 9.29 9.55
N PRO A 281 -26.09 8.09 9.10
CA PRO A 281 -27.47 7.70 8.94
C PRO A 281 -28.14 7.86 10.30
N VAL A 282 -29.18 8.69 10.37
CA VAL A 282 -29.98 8.76 11.56
C VAL A 282 -30.63 7.39 11.70
N VAL A 283 -30.09 6.57 12.58
CA VAL A 283 -30.65 5.25 12.90
C VAL A 283 -31.98 5.53 13.60
N ASN A 284 -33.06 5.42 12.84
CA ASN A 284 -34.43 5.46 13.43
C ASN A 284 -34.62 4.12 14.15
N PRO A 285 -34.82 4.10 15.49
CA PRO A 285 -35.06 2.86 16.24
C PRO A 285 -36.29 2.09 15.77
N SER A 286 -37.23 2.73 15.07
CA SER A 286 -38.43 2.10 14.47
C SER A 286 -38.11 1.32 13.18
N ALA A 287 -36.86 1.29 12.71
CA ALA A 287 -36.45 0.73 11.40
C ALA A 287 -36.45 -0.80 11.33
N GLY A 288 -36.88 -1.53 12.34
CA GLY A 288 -36.97 -2.98 12.28
C GLY A 288 -37.84 -3.54 11.16
N LEU A 289 -38.70 -2.72 10.57
CA LEU A 289 -39.58 -3.04 9.45
C LEU A 289 -39.01 -2.66 8.08
N MET A 290 -37.88 -1.92 8.02
CA MET A 290 -37.33 -1.35 6.80
C MET A 290 -35.88 -1.80 6.61
N GLN A 291 -35.65 -3.10 6.50
CA GLN A 291 -34.32 -3.64 6.14
C GLN A 291 -34.19 -3.72 4.63
N SER A 292 -33.05 -3.28 4.10
CA SER A 292 -32.70 -3.44 2.69
C SER A 292 -32.34 -4.88 2.38
N THR A 293 -33.34 -5.70 2.10
CA THR A 293 -33.16 -7.11 1.71
C THR A 293 -34.08 -7.46 0.55
N PHE A 294 -33.68 -8.46 -0.24
CA PHE A 294 -34.57 -9.11 -1.19
C PHE A 294 -35.57 -10.04 -0.46
N LYS A 295 -36.57 -10.52 -1.20
CA LYS A 295 -37.50 -11.53 -0.70
C LYS A 295 -36.72 -12.77 -0.21
N GLY A 296 -36.91 -13.18 1.02
CA GLY A 296 -36.12 -14.26 1.65
C GLY A 296 -34.99 -13.76 2.55
N GLY A 297 -34.70 -12.45 2.55
CA GLY A 297 -33.78 -11.82 3.50
C GLY A 297 -32.29 -11.85 3.08
N TYR A 298 -31.99 -12.19 1.83
CA TYR A 298 -30.64 -12.08 1.29
C TYR A 298 -30.31 -10.65 0.85
N THR A 299 -29.01 -10.34 0.69
CA THR A 299 -28.51 -8.99 0.50
C THR A 299 -27.56 -8.85 -0.70
N LEU A 300 -27.30 -9.95 -1.40
CA LEU A 300 -26.43 -9.99 -2.56
C LEU A 300 -26.91 -11.07 -3.53
N GLY A 301 -27.19 -10.68 -4.78
CA GLY A 301 -27.41 -11.58 -5.91
C GLY A 301 -26.30 -11.47 -6.94
N ILE A 302 -25.97 -12.58 -7.57
CA ILE A 302 -25.10 -12.65 -8.76
C ILE A 302 -25.99 -12.81 -9.96
N TYR A 303 -25.84 -11.93 -10.93
CA TYR A 303 -26.63 -11.90 -12.15
C TYR A 303 -25.73 -12.19 -13.36
N LYS A 304 -26.18 -13.05 -14.25
CA LYS A 304 -25.59 -13.26 -15.57
C LYS A 304 -26.43 -12.53 -16.60
N ALA A 305 -25.82 -11.65 -17.38
CA ALA A 305 -26.49 -10.87 -18.41
C ALA A 305 -25.97 -11.21 -19.80
N ASP A 306 -26.85 -11.11 -20.81
CA ASP A 306 -26.50 -11.09 -22.22
C ASP A 306 -26.29 -9.62 -22.65
N GLY A 307 -25.05 -9.26 -22.94
CA GLY A 307 -24.69 -7.90 -23.37
C GLY A 307 -25.26 -7.46 -24.72
N MET A 308 -25.88 -8.39 -25.47
CA MET A 308 -26.54 -8.08 -26.77
C MET A 308 -28.04 -7.80 -26.59
N THR A 309 -28.71 -8.55 -25.72
CA THR A 309 -30.16 -8.36 -25.48
C THR A 309 -30.46 -7.40 -24.33
N GLY A 310 -29.58 -7.33 -23.33
CA GLY A 310 -29.78 -6.61 -22.08
C GLY A 310 -30.53 -7.44 -21.02
N GLU A 311 -30.94 -8.66 -21.37
CA GLU A 311 -31.57 -9.57 -20.40
C GLU A 311 -30.57 -10.07 -19.37
N ALA A 312 -30.96 -10.08 -18.10
CA ALA A 312 -30.16 -10.63 -17.03
C ALA A 312 -31.01 -11.54 -16.14
N GLN A 313 -30.38 -12.62 -15.68
CA GLN A 313 -31.00 -13.60 -14.79
C GLN A 313 -30.12 -13.78 -13.55
N GLU A 314 -30.77 -13.84 -12.39
CA GLU A 314 -30.10 -14.24 -11.15
C GLU A 314 -29.63 -15.70 -11.28
N THR A 315 -28.35 -15.91 -11.03
CA THR A 315 -27.76 -17.27 -11.06
C THR A 315 -27.46 -17.77 -9.67
N TRP A 316 -27.27 -16.88 -8.71
CA TRP A 316 -26.98 -17.22 -7.33
C TRP A 316 -27.29 -16.07 -6.39
N HIS A 317 -27.59 -16.34 -5.13
CA HIS A 317 -27.66 -15.36 -4.06
C HIS A 317 -27.15 -15.91 -2.73
N ASN A 318 -26.71 -15.01 -1.84
CA ASN A 318 -26.27 -15.36 -0.51
C ASN A 318 -27.46 -15.79 0.39
N LEU A 319 -27.16 -16.53 1.45
CA LEU A 319 -28.17 -16.85 2.47
C LEU A 319 -28.47 -15.61 3.33
N LYS A 320 -29.63 -15.64 3.97
CA LYS A 320 -29.97 -14.65 4.99
C LYS A 320 -28.91 -14.66 6.09
N ASN A 321 -28.41 -13.47 6.44
CA ASN A 321 -27.35 -13.29 7.44
C ASN A 321 -26.06 -14.08 7.14
N ASP A 322 -25.74 -14.32 5.87
CA ASP A 322 -24.51 -14.99 5.46
C ASP A 322 -23.27 -14.14 5.83
N PRO A 323 -22.41 -14.60 6.75
CA PRO A 323 -21.25 -13.81 7.18
C PRO A 323 -20.10 -13.82 6.15
N VAL A 324 -20.13 -14.76 5.22
CA VAL A 324 -19.07 -14.97 4.21
C VAL A 324 -19.41 -14.17 2.94
N ALA A 325 -20.43 -14.60 2.23
CA ALA A 325 -20.76 -14.04 0.93
C ALA A 325 -21.50 -12.69 1.02
N GLY A 326 -22.19 -12.39 2.12
CA GLY A 326 -22.83 -11.09 2.33
C GLY A 326 -21.86 -9.91 2.28
N ASN A 327 -20.60 -10.14 2.64
CA ASN A 327 -19.50 -9.17 2.64
C ASN A 327 -18.48 -9.39 1.51
N MET A 328 -18.88 -10.02 0.41
CA MET A 328 -18.03 -10.25 -0.76
C MET A 328 -17.35 -8.94 -1.20
N ALA A 329 -16.02 -8.95 -1.22
CA ALA A 329 -15.20 -7.82 -1.63
C ALA A 329 -14.31 -8.23 -2.80
N THR A 330 -14.06 -7.29 -3.72
CA THR A 330 -13.12 -7.39 -4.86
C THR A 330 -13.09 -8.78 -5.54
N PRO A 331 -14.24 -9.25 -6.10
CA PRO A 331 -14.29 -10.57 -6.70
C PRO A 331 -13.44 -10.65 -7.98
N LEU A 332 -12.85 -11.83 -8.19
CA LEU A 332 -12.10 -12.20 -9.38
C LEU A 332 -12.82 -13.31 -10.12
N LEU A 333 -12.81 -13.31 -11.45
CA LEU A 333 -13.30 -14.42 -12.24
C LEU A 333 -12.19 -15.44 -12.53
N ALA A 334 -12.53 -16.72 -12.39
CA ALA A 334 -11.69 -17.87 -12.70
C ALA A 334 -12.52 -18.89 -13.48
N GLY A 335 -12.70 -18.66 -14.79
CA GLY A 335 -13.63 -19.44 -15.60
C GLY A 335 -15.09 -19.28 -15.16
N ASP A 336 -15.72 -20.34 -14.69
CA ASP A 336 -17.09 -20.37 -14.14
C ASP A 336 -17.13 -20.15 -12.61
N LEU A 337 -16.00 -19.81 -12.01
CA LEU A 337 -15.87 -19.55 -10.59
C LEU A 337 -15.69 -18.06 -10.31
N MET A 338 -16.22 -17.61 -9.18
CA MET A 338 -15.97 -16.30 -8.59
C MET A 338 -15.15 -16.49 -7.32
N ILE A 339 -13.94 -15.89 -7.28
CA ILE A 339 -13.07 -15.91 -6.11
C ILE A 339 -13.20 -14.57 -5.38
N PHE A 340 -13.39 -14.59 -4.07
CA PHE A 340 -13.59 -13.40 -3.26
C PHE A 340 -13.04 -13.52 -1.85
N GLY A 341 -12.62 -12.40 -1.29
CA GLY A 341 -12.27 -12.30 0.12
C GLY A 341 -13.52 -12.04 0.97
N ALA A 342 -13.70 -12.80 2.03
CA ALA A 342 -14.64 -12.48 3.08
C ALA A 342 -13.95 -11.55 4.09
N ASN A 343 -13.73 -10.31 3.72
CA ASN A 343 -13.09 -9.35 4.60
C ASN A 343 -14.08 -8.87 5.65
N ALA A 344 -13.87 -9.29 6.85
CA ALA A 344 -14.44 -8.64 8.00
C ALA A 344 -13.85 -7.22 8.12
N GLY A 345 -14.55 -6.27 7.53
CA GLY A 345 -14.48 -4.83 7.80
C GLY A 345 -13.14 -4.28 8.30
N GLY A 346 -12.13 -4.23 7.45
CA GLY A 346 -10.86 -3.56 7.70
C GLY A 346 -10.58 -2.52 6.61
N GLY A 347 -11.53 -1.61 6.38
CA GLY A 347 -11.25 -0.37 5.67
C GLY A 347 -10.47 0.56 6.60
N ARG A 348 -9.56 1.37 6.06
CA ARG A 348 -8.81 2.40 6.81
C ARG A 348 -9.73 3.13 7.80
N GLY A 349 -9.51 2.94 9.09
CA GLY A 349 -9.97 3.84 10.16
C GLY A 349 -11.39 3.69 10.65
N GLY A 350 -12.12 2.62 10.39
CA GLY A 350 -13.45 2.40 10.96
C GLY A 350 -13.55 1.10 11.73
N ALA A 351 -13.84 1.16 13.02
CA ALA A 351 -14.39 0.01 13.72
C ALA A 351 -15.65 -0.45 12.98
N ALA A 352 -15.79 -1.77 12.76
CA ALA A 352 -17.01 -2.32 12.20
C ALA A 352 -18.22 -1.79 12.98
N PRO A 353 -19.33 -1.37 12.31
CA PRO A 353 -20.50 -0.88 13.03
C PRO A 353 -20.91 -1.89 14.08
N ALA A 354 -21.21 -1.42 15.29
CA ALA A 354 -21.75 -2.25 16.37
C ALA A 354 -23.01 -2.97 15.84
N GLY A 355 -22.96 -4.29 15.74
CA GLY A 355 -24.06 -5.11 15.19
C GLY A 355 -23.78 -5.77 13.84
N SER A 356 -22.73 -5.38 13.09
CA SER A 356 -22.24 -6.24 12.02
C SER A 356 -21.65 -7.50 12.69
N ARG A 357 -22.15 -8.68 12.35
CA ARG A 357 -21.51 -9.93 12.71
C ARG A 357 -20.14 -9.92 12.01
N ALA A 358 -19.14 -9.40 12.71
CA ALA A 358 -17.76 -9.52 12.30
C ALA A 358 -17.48 -10.98 12.03
N ALA A 359 -16.79 -11.28 10.95
CA ALA A 359 -16.30 -12.62 10.73
C ALA A 359 -15.59 -13.07 12.00
N THR A 360 -15.91 -14.25 12.46
CA THR A 360 -15.38 -14.82 13.71
C THR A 360 -13.96 -15.38 13.53
N ASP A 361 -13.48 -15.39 12.29
CA ASP A 361 -12.16 -15.94 11.97
C ASP A 361 -11.04 -14.97 12.35
N GLU A 362 -9.99 -15.50 12.94
CA GLU A 362 -8.77 -14.76 13.31
C GLU A 362 -7.96 -14.34 12.07
N TRP A 363 -8.10 -15.06 10.95
CA TRP A 363 -7.32 -14.88 9.75
C TRP A 363 -8.14 -14.45 8.54
N ASP A 364 -7.50 -13.85 7.55
CA ASP A 364 -8.14 -13.50 6.29
C ASP A 364 -8.43 -14.74 5.47
N ARG A 365 -9.62 -14.81 4.86
CA ARG A 365 -10.08 -15.97 4.10
C ARG A 365 -10.52 -15.57 2.70
N TYR A 366 -10.15 -16.41 1.74
CA TYR A 366 -10.64 -16.35 0.37
C TYR A 366 -11.46 -17.61 0.06
N TYR A 367 -12.49 -17.40 -0.73
CA TYR A 367 -13.44 -18.43 -1.11
C TYR A 367 -13.64 -18.43 -2.62
N SER A 368 -13.99 -19.58 -3.19
CA SER A 368 -14.52 -19.68 -4.55
C SER A 368 -15.99 -20.07 -4.51
N LEU A 369 -16.73 -19.64 -5.52
CA LEU A 369 -18.14 -19.90 -5.69
C LEU A 369 -18.44 -20.19 -7.15
N LYS A 370 -19.14 -21.29 -7.44
CA LYS A 370 -19.61 -21.62 -8.79
C LYS A 370 -20.80 -20.73 -9.14
N ILE A 371 -20.63 -19.85 -10.13
CA ILE A 371 -21.59 -18.79 -10.45
C ILE A 371 -22.83 -19.25 -11.22
N ALA A 372 -22.79 -20.42 -11.84
CA ALA A 372 -23.91 -20.98 -12.63
C ALA A 372 -24.73 -22.02 -11.84
N ASP A 373 -24.48 -22.17 -10.55
CA ASP A 373 -25.16 -23.13 -9.69
C ASP A 373 -25.81 -22.41 -8.49
N SER A 374 -27.12 -22.21 -8.57
CA SER A 374 -27.89 -21.51 -7.52
C SER A 374 -27.82 -22.18 -6.14
N ALA A 375 -27.52 -23.49 -6.08
CA ALA A 375 -27.34 -24.24 -4.85
C ALA A 375 -25.90 -24.24 -4.33
N ALA A 376 -24.94 -23.70 -5.09
CA ALA A 376 -23.54 -23.66 -4.70
C ALA A 376 -23.32 -22.98 -3.35
N ARG A 377 -22.33 -23.46 -2.63
CA ARG A 377 -21.85 -22.83 -1.40
C ARG A 377 -20.40 -22.40 -1.59
N PRO A 378 -19.99 -21.26 -0.98
CA PRO A 378 -18.60 -20.86 -1.01
C PRO A 378 -17.66 -21.96 -0.51
N VAL A 379 -16.65 -22.28 -1.29
CA VAL A 379 -15.58 -23.24 -0.95
C VAL A 379 -14.39 -22.46 -0.43
N LEU A 380 -13.92 -22.77 0.78
CA LEU A 380 -12.76 -22.14 1.38
C LEU A 380 -11.49 -22.52 0.61
N LEU A 381 -10.76 -21.52 0.10
CA LEU A 381 -9.50 -21.70 -0.61
C LEU A 381 -8.29 -21.60 0.33
N THR A 382 -8.28 -20.64 1.24
CA THR A 382 -7.14 -20.35 2.11
C THR A 382 -7.30 -21.04 3.46
N THR A 383 -7.09 -22.35 3.50
CA THR A 383 -7.31 -23.19 4.68
C THR A 383 -6.20 -23.10 5.72
N THR A 384 -5.02 -22.58 5.37
CA THR A 384 -3.89 -22.36 6.29
C THR A 384 -4.00 -21.00 6.94
N ASP A 385 -3.77 -20.93 8.25
CA ASP A 385 -3.79 -19.68 9.02
C ASP A 385 -2.68 -18.74 8.59
N GLY A 386 -3.05 -17.48 8.35
CA GLY A 386 -2.16 -16.41 7.93
C GLY A 386 -2.95 -15.20 7.40
N MET A 387 -2.39 -14.02 7.55
CA MET A 387 -2.94 -12.85 6.87
C MET A 387 -2.72 -12.97 5.35
N ILE A 388 -3.56 -12.34 4.56
CA ILE A 388 -3.40 -12.25 3.12
C ILE A 388 -3.24 -10.78 2.75
N GLU A 389 -2.13 -10.46 2.11
CA GLU A 389 -1.91 -9.14 1.54
C GLU A 389 -2.91 -8.90 0.40
N SER A 390 -3.78 -7.92 0.53
CA SER A 390 -4.85 -7.64 -0.44
C SER A 390 -4.95 -6.12 -0.67
N PRO A 391 -5.41 -5.69 -1.85
CA PRO A 391 -5.87 -6.46 -3.02
C PRO A 391 -4.78 -6.79 -4.06
N ARG A 392 -3.57 -6.22 -3.96
CA ARG A 392 -2.52 -6.31 -5.00
C ARG A 392 -1.72 -7.62 -5.00
N SER A 393 -1.95 -8.47 -4.01
CA SER A 393 -1.19 -9.70 -3.79
C SER A 393 -2.02 -10.96 -3.97
N VAL A 394 -3.16 -10.84 -4.65
CA VAL A 394 -4.01 -11.96 -5.04
C VAL A 394 -4.27 -11.92 -6.54
N VAL A 395 -4.12 -13.03 -7.21
CA VAL A 395 -4.29 -13.11 -8.67
C VAL A 395 -4.71 -14.53 -9.09
N VAL A 396 -5.47 -14.59 -10.18
CA VAL A 396 -5.83 -15.85 -10.84
C VAL A 396 -4.91 -16.05 -12.04
N SER A 397 -4.45 -17.28 -12.28
CA SER A 397 -3.71 -17.63 -13.49
C SER A 397 -4.51 -17.29 -14.76
N SER A 398 -3.82 -17.06 -15.87
CA SER A 398 -4.47 -16.66 -17.13
C SER A 398 -5.46 -17.69 -17.66
N ASP A 399 -5.28 -18.98 -17.36
CA ASP A 399 -6.19 -20.07 -17.71
C ASP A 399 -7.35 -20.25 -16.70
N GLY A 400 -7.39 -19.44 -15.63
CA GLY A 400 -8.45 -19.50 -14.61
C GLY A 400 -8.37 -20.70 -13.65
N THR A 401 -7.30 -21.48 -13.68
CA THR A 401 -7.24 -22.75 -12.91
C THR A 401 -6.66 -22.59 -11.52
N THR A 402 -5.78 -21.63 -11.30
CA THR A 402 -5.00 -21.49 -10.06
C THR A 402 -5.16 -20.09 -9.45
N PHE A 403 -5.44 -20.03 -8.16
CA PHE A 403 -5.44 -18.81 -7.37
C PHE A 403 -4.12 -18.69 -6.61
N TYR A 404 -3.37 -17.63 -6.90
CA TYR A 404 -2.12 -17.25 -6.21
C TYR A 404 -2.39 -16.15 -5.19
N TYR A 405 -1.75 -16.23 -4.04
CA TYR A 405 -1.87 -15.21 -2.99
C TYR A 405 -0.58 -15.09 -2.16
N CYS A 406 -0.36 -13.91 -1.61
CA CYS A 406 0.75 -13.60 -0.72
C CYS A 406 0.27 -13.69 0.73
N THR A 407 0.97 -14.45 1.56
CA THR A 407 0.58 -14.68 2.96
C THR A 407 1.79 -14.92 3.85
N ASN A 408 1.61 -14.72 5.16
CA ASN A 408 2.58 -15.12 6.19
C ASN A 408 2.25 -16.48 6.83
N ALA A 409 1.43 -17.29 6.20
CA ALA A 409 1.11 -18.61 6.68
C ALA A 409 2.36 -19.46 6.90
N LYS A 410 2.49 -20.08 8.07
CA LYS A 410 3.64 -20.87 8.54
C LYS A 410 4.98 -20.12 8.68
N ASP A 411 5.01 -18.81 8.43
CA ASP A 411 6.15 -17.93 8.72
C ASP A 411 5.62 -16.54 9.02
N ILE A 412 5.27 -16.31 10.28
CA ILE A 412 4.52 -15.13 10.71
C ILE A 412 5.27 -13.80 10.46
N GLU A 413 6.61 -13.85 10.38
CA GLU A 413 7.46 -12.68 10.21
C GLU A 413 7.69 -12.30 8.75
N ARG A 414 7.33 -13.17 7.80
CA ARG A 414 7.63 -12.99 6.36
C ARG A 414 6.39 -13.09 5.49
N ARG A 415 6.59 -12.93 4.21
CA ARG A 415 5.58 -13.13 3.15
C ARG A 415 6.11 -14.09 2.12
N HIS A 416 5.28 -15.06 1.76
CA HIS A 416 5.56 -16.01 0.70
C HIS A 416 4.36 -16.15 -0.23
N ILE A 417 4.62 -16.58 -1.46
CA ILE A 417 3.56 -16.85 -2.41
C ILE A 417 3.06 -18.28 -2.21
N TRP A 418 1.76 -18.41 -2.12
CA TRP A 418 1.02 -19.66 -2.05
C TRP A 418 0.10 -19.77 -3.26
N ALA A 419 -0.27 -21.00 -3.61
CA ALA A 419 -1.21 -21.29 -4.66
C ALA A 419 -2.21 -22.36 -4.20
N VAL A 420 -3.42 -22.32 -4.78
CA VAL A 420 -4.46 -23.33 -4.60
C VAL A 420 -5.29 -23.41 -5.88
N PRO A 421 -5.79 -24.62 -6.28
CA PRO A 421 -6.72 -24.72 -7.39
C PRO A 421 -7.93 -23.81 -7.18
N ALA A 422 -8.36 -23.09 -8.21
CA ALA A 422 -9.46 -22.12 -8.13
C ALA A 422 -10.78 -22.74 -7.65
N GLY A 423 -11.00 -24.04 -7.90
CA GLY A 423 -12.18 -24.78 -7.44
C GLY A 423 -12.07 -25.35 -6.01
N GLY A 424 -10.95 -25.14 -5.33
CA GLY A 424 -10.68 -25.69 -4.00
C GLY A 424 -9.65 -26.80 -4.02
N GLY A 425 -9.08 -27.10 -2.86
CA GLY A 425 -8.02 -28.09 -2.69
C GLY A 425 -7.09 -27.71 -1.55
N THR A 426 -5.94 -28.36 -1.49
CA THR A 426 -4.92 -28.06 -0.47
C THR A 426 -4.00 -26.94 -0.95
N PRO A 427 -3.91 -25.81 -0.22
CA PRO A 427 -2.96 -24.75 -0.55
C PRO A 427 -1.51 -25.24 -0.44
N VAL A 428 -0.68 -24.83 -1.40
CA VAL A 428 0.74 -25.18 -1.47
C VAL A 428 1.56 -23.88 -1.39
N ARG A 429 2.59 -23.88 -0.53
CA ARG A 429 3.56 -22.79 -0.48
C ARG A 429 4.49 -22.91 -1.69
N ILE A 430 4.47 -21.88 -2.56
CA ILE A 430 5.26 -21.84 -3.78
C ILE A 430 6.66 -21.29 -3.49
N THR A 431 6.79 -20.15 -2.82
CA THR A 431 8.08 -19.58 -2.47
C THR A 431 8.39 -19.78 -0.99
N GLY A 432 9.64 -19.61 -0.59
CA GLY A 432 10.07 -19.80 0.79
C GLY A 432 11.53 -19.44 1.00
N GLY A 433 12.05 -19.72 2.18
CA GLY A 433 13.38 -19.34 2.60
C GLY A 433 13.36 -18.17 3.58
N GLU A 434 14.42 -17.40 3.67
CA GLU A 434 14.55 -16.25 4.57
C GLU A 434 14.15 -14.92 3.93
N GLY A 435 13.84 -14.92 2.63
CA GLY A 435 13.39 -13.75 1.88
C GLY A 435 11.90 -13.45 2.08
N VAL A 436 11.46 -12.41 1.39
CA VAL A 436 10.07 -11.96 1.33
C VAL A 436 9.67 -11.85 -0.13
N GLU A 437 8.64 -12.55 -0.53
CA GLU A 437 8.08 -12.48 -1.88
C GLU A 437 6.65 -11.97 -1.82
N THR A 438 6.37 -10.93 -2.63
CA THR A 438 5.05 -10.30 -2.73
C THR A 438 4.64 -10.11 -4.20
N SER A 439 3.43 -9.64 -4.44
CA SER A 439 2.92 -9.27 -5.77
C SER A 439 3.11 -10.38 -6.80
N PRO A 440 2.49 -11.56 -6.62
CA PRO A 440 2.61 -12.65 -7.58
C PRO A 440 2.06 -12.22 -8.95
N ALA A 441 2.85 -12.44 -9.99
CA ALA A 441 2.50 -12.19 -11.38
C ALA A 441 2.75 -13.45 -12.20
N PRO A 442 1.79 -14.40 -12.24
CA PRO A 442 1.90 -15.60 -13.07
C PRO A 442 1.89 -15.21 -14.55
N LEU A 443 2.77 -15.82 -15.34
CA LEU A 443 2.87 -15.54 -16.75
C LEU A 443 1.91 -16.41 -17.57
N ALA A 444 1.55 -15.93 -18.74
CA ALA A 444 0.46 -16.45 -19.57
C ALA A 444 0.52 -17.96 -19.88
N LEU A 445 1.72 -18.48 -20.12
CA LEU A 445 1.91 -19.90 -20.47
C LEU A 445 2.12 -20.81 -19.24
N GLY A 446 1.99 -20.27 -18.03
CA GLY A 446 2.16 -21.05 -16.78
C GLY A 446 3.57 -21.56 -16.50
N LYS A 447 4.57 -21.17 -17.30
CA LYS A 447 5.96 -21.63 -17.15
C LYS A 447 6.79 -20.80 -16.18
N TYR A 448 6.31 -19.63 -15.84
CA TYR A 448 7.04 -18.69 -14.98
C TYR A 448 6.07 -17.97 -14.03
N LEU A 449 6.59 -17.63 -12.86
CA LEU A 449 6.00 -16.72 -11.89
C LEU A 449 6.99 -15.59 -11.65
N ALA A 450 6.54 -14.35 -11.76
CA ALA A 450 7.33 -13.19 -11.34
C ALA A 450 6.84 -12.70 -9.98
N THR A 451 7.75 -12.16 -9.17
CA THR A 451 7.47 -11.62 -7.83
C THR A 451 8.28 -10.36 -7.58
N LEU A 452 7.78 -9.49 -6.70
CA LEU A 452 8.64 -8.57 -5.97
C LEU A 452 9.29 -9.36 -4.84
N SER A 453 10.62 -9.29 -4.74
CA SER A 453 11.40 -10.12 -3.82
C SER A 453 12.44 -9.28 -3.09
N ALA A 454 12.58 -9.51 -1.80
CA ALA A 454 13.57 -8.85 -0.96
C ALA A 454 14.14 -9.82 0.08
N ASP A 455 15.25 -9.43 0.70
CA ASP A 455 15.85 -10.15 1.82
C ASP A 455 16.45 -9.15 2.82
N TRP A 456 17.03 -9.62 3.91
CA TRP A 456 17.66 -8.76 4.93
C TRP A 456 18.81 -7.90 4.35
N ASN A 457 19.49 -8.35 3.28
CA ASN A 457 20.55 -7.61 2.58
C ASN A 457 20.37 -7.57 1.06
N LEU A 458 19.17 -7.81 0.57
CA LEU A 458 18.76 -7.65 -0.82
C LEU A 458 17.58 -6.66 -0.87
N PRO A 459 17.76 -5.46 -1.42
CA PRO A 459 16.68 -4.53 -1.68
C PRO A 459 15.61 -5.14 -2.59
N GLN A 460 14.39 -4.55 -2.60
CA GLN A 460 13.31 -5.02 -3.45
C GLN A 460 13.75 -5.15 -4.90
N SER A 461 13.44 -6.29 -5.49
CA SER A 461 13.94 -6.75 -6.79
C SER A 461 12.84 -7.48 -7.55
N ILE A 462 12.95 -7.60 -8.86
CA ILE A 462 12.11 -8.50 -9.66
C ILE A 462 12.74 -9.88 -9.69
N GLY A 463 12.07 -10.84 -9.09
CA GLY A 463 12.44 -12.26 -9.10
C GLY A 463 11.61 -13.06 -10.09
N ILE A 464 12.26 -13.94 -10.85
CA ILE A 464 11.60 -14.89 -11.76
C ILE A 464 11.81 -16.30 -11.24
N TRP A 465 10.73 -17.06 -11.16
CA TRP A 465 10.68 -18.45 -10.76
C TRP A 465 10.21 -19.28 -11.95
N LYS A 466 10.90 -20.36 -12.24
CA LYS A 466 10.48 -21.31 -13.29
C LYS A 466 9.54 -22.34 -12.68
N MET A 467 8.40 -22.54 -13.34
CA MET A 467 7.30 -23.39 -12.89
C MET A 467 7.20 -24.66 -13.76
N GLN A 468 6.76 -25.76 -13.15
CA GLN A 468 6.26 -26.94 -13.84
C GLN A 468 4.93 -27.36 -13.15
N GLY A 469 3.82 -26.95 -13.75
CA GLY A 469 2.54 -26.95 -13.06
C GLY A 469 2.58 -26.00 -11.85
N GLU A 470 2.14 -26.45 -10.69
CA GLU A 470 2.17 -25.69 -9.44
C GLU A 470 3.51 -25.77 -8.69
N ASN A 471 4.51 -26.48 -9.23
CA ASN A 471 5.79 -26.71 -8.57
C ASN A 471 6.87 -25.79 -9.10
N LEU A 472 7.72 -25.29 -8.21
CA LEU A 472 8.98 -24.65 -8.58
C LEU A 472 9.99 -25.71 -9.05
N VAL A 473 10.64 -25.46 -10.19
CA VAL A 473 11.69 -26.33 -10.74
C VAL A 473 13.06 -25.65 -10.77
N SER A 474 13.15 -24.42 -10.29
CA SER A 474 14.42 -23.69 -10.19
C SER A 474 14.46 -22.79 -8.97
N THR A 475 15.67 -22.41 -8.55
CA THR A 475 15.87 -21.28 -7.65
C THR A 475 15.48 -19.98 -8.34
N GLN A 476 15.15 -18.97 -7.54
CA GLN A 476 14.86 -17.65 -8.03
C GLN A 476 16.01 -17.06 -8.86
N LYS A 477 15.66 -16.42 -9.97
CA LYS A 477 16.58 -15.57 -10.75
C LYS A 477 16.17 -14.12 -10.58
N ILE A 478 17.02 -13.30 -9.96
CA ILE A 478 16.83 -11.83 -9.94
C ILE A 478 17.15 -11.30 -11.34
N VAL A 479 16.22 -10.58 -11.93
CA VAL A 479 16.36 -9.98 -13.26
C VAL A 479 16.45 -8.46 -13.21
N PHE A 480 15.99 -7.85 -12.12
CA PHE A 480 16.08 -6.41 -11.90
C PHE A 480 16.15 -6.08 -10.40
N PRO A 481 17.00 -5.13 -9.97
CA PRO A 481 18.07 -4.54 -10.78
C PRO A 481 19.14 -5.58 -11.12
N ALA A 482 19.80 -5.40 -12.28
CA ALA A 482 20.84 -6.33 -12.72
C ALA A 482 22.12 -6.25 -11.86
N SER A 483 22.33 -5.13 -11.20
CA SER A 483 23.43 -4.88 -10.25
C SER A 483 23.05 -3.76 -9.29
N LEU A 484 23.74 -3.74 -8.15
CA LEU A 484 23.57 -2.72 -7.10
C LEU A 484 24.92 -2.04 -6.82
N PRO A 485 25.43 -1.20 -7.73
CA PRO A 485 26.73 -0.56 -7.56
C PRO A 485 26.73 0.33 -6.32
N GLY A 486 27.73 0.18 -5.46
CA GLY A 486 27.88 0.97 -4.24
C GLY A 486 26.95 0.58 -3.09
N PHE A 487 26.01 -0.31 -3.30
CA PHE A 487 25.14 -0.77 -2.22
C PHE A 487 25.95 -1.53 -1.16
N PRO A 488 25.85 -1.14 0.13
CA PRO A 488 26.73 -1.65 1.18
C PRO A 488 26.22 -3.01 1.73
N LYS A 489 26.10 -4.00 0.84
CA LYS A 489 25.54 -5.33 1.19
C LYS A 489 26.23 -5.95 2.40
N ASP A 490 27.57 -5.88 2.43
CA ASP A 490 28.36 -6.49 3.49
C ASP A 490 28.30 -5.71 4.81
N ALA A 491 27.80 -4.47 4.80
CA ALA A 491 27.57 -3.69 6.00
C ALA A 491 26.23 -4.04 6.69
N HIS A 492 25.31 -4.65 5.98
CA HIS A 492 24.00 -5.01 6.55
C HIS A 492 24.16 -6.01 7.72
N VAL A 493 23.31 -5.85 8.72
CA VAL A 493 23.15 -6.79 9.84
C VAL A 493 21.84 -7.56 9.66
N LYS A 494 21.85 -8.86 9.92
CA LYS A 494 20.65 -9.67 9.90
C LYS A 494 19.87 -9.38 11.18
N PRO A 495 18.63 -8.84 11.11
CA PRO A 495 17.89 -8.52 12.32
C PRO A 495 17.47 -9.81 13.05
N GLU A 496 17.55 -9.79 14.36
CA GLU A 496 17.07 -10.83 15.25
C GLU A 496 15.60 -10.58 15.59
N ILE A 497 14.76 -11.61 15.58
CA ILE A 497 13.39 -11.50 16.11
C ILE A 497 13.44 -11.65 17.62
N VAL A 498 12.96 -10.64 18.32
CA VAL A 498 12.91 -10.63 19.78
C VAL A 498 11.49 -10.32 20.27
N MET A 499 11.08 -10.99 21.34
CA MET A 499 9.76 -10.79 21.93
C MET A 499 9.87 -9.85 23.12
N THR A 500 9.00 -8.84 23.17
CA THR A 500 8.77 -8.04 24.37
C THR A 500 7.36 -8.28 24.89
N LYS A 501 7.13 -7.97 26.14
CA LYS A 501 5.82 -8.15 26.77
C LYS A 501 5.34 -6.82 27.34
N ALA A 502 4.18 -6.37 26.85
CA ALA A 502 3.51 -5.19 27.36
C ALA A 502 3.00 -5.43 28.80
N ASP A 503 2.67 -4.37 29.52
CA ASP A 503 2.22 -4.44 30.91
C ASP A 503 0.87 -5.19 31.09
N ASP A 504 0.07 -5.27 30.04
CA ASP A 504 -1.18 -6.04 29.99
C ASP A 504 -0.97 -7.51 29.54
N GLY A 505 0.28 -7.91 29.35
CA GLY A 505 0.66 -9.28 29.06
C GLY A 505 0.72 -9.64 27.59
N LEU A 506 0.39 -8.72 26.64
CA LEU A 506 0.49 -8.98 25.23
C LEU A 506 1.95 -9.14 24.78
N GLU A 507 2.22 -10.20 24.02
CA GLU A 507 3.54 -10.44 23.41
C GLU A 507 3.66 -9.69 22.10
N ILE A 508 4.77 -8.98 21.92
CA ILE A 508 5.04 -8.08 20.80
C ILE A 508 6.27 -8.54 20.06
N HIS A 509 6.13 -8.76 18.78
CA HIS A 509 7.21 -9.13 17.88
C HIS A 509 8.04 -7.92 17.48
N ASN A 510 9.35 -8.00 17.64
CA ASN A 510 10.26 -6.91 17.30
C ASN A 510 11.44 -7.42 16.50
N GLN A 511 12.09 -6.51 15.78
CA GLN A 511 13.33 -6.77 15.07
C GLN A 511 14.46 -5.99 15.73
N LEU A 512 15.49 -6.68 16.16
CA LEU A 512 16.67 -6.12 16.82
C LEU A 512 17.84 -6.11 15.82
N PHE A 513 18.39 -4.94 15.58
CA PHE A 513 19.58 -4.72 14.75
C PHE A 513 20.75 -4.43 15.67
N LEU A 514 21.75 -5.29 15.66
CA LEU A 514 22.94 -5.14 16.52
C LEU A 514 24.14 -4.67 15.66
N PRO A 515 24.90 -3.66 16.11
CA PRO A 515 26.13 -3.25 15.44
C PRO A 515 27.13 -4.42 15.35
N LYS A 516 27.78 -4.56 14.19
CA LYS A 516 28.79 -5.63 13.98
C LYS A 516 30.02 -5.47 14.84
N ASP A 517 30.35 -4.26 15.23
CA ASP A 517 31.53 -3.89 16.02
C ASP A 517 31.26 -3.83 17.52
N LEU A 518 30.06 -4.21 17.97
CA LEU A 518 29.69 -4.22 19.39
C LEU A 518 30.56 -5.20 20.18
N LYS A 519 31.27 -4.69 21.18
CA LYS A 519 32.19 -5.50 21.99
C LYS A 519 31.51 -5.99 23.26
N PRO A 520 31.91 -7.14 23.81
CA PRO A 520 31.43 -7.60 25.10
C PRO A 520 31.67 -6.57 26.22
N GLY A 521 30.63 -6.24 26.99
CA GLY A 521 30.68 -5.26 28.07
C GLY A 521 30.60 -3.80 27.64
N GLU A 522 30.56 -3.51 26.34
CA GLU A 522 30.32 -2.16 25.79
C GLU A 522 28.84 -1.81 25.89
N ARG A 523 28.53 -0.54 26.20
CA ARG A 523 27.18 0.01 26.17
C ARG A 523 27.06 1.06 25.09
N ARG A 524 26.06 0.91 24.24
CA ARG A 524 25.78 1.78 23.10
C ARG A 524 24.46 2.52 23.29
N PRO A 525 24.26 3.69 22.65
CA PRO A 525 22.93 4.28 22.55
C PRO A 525 22.02 3.37 21.71
N ALA A 526 20.71 3.47 21.98
CA ALA A 526 19.71 2.67 21.30
C ALA A 526 18.60 3.52 20.72
N ILE A 527 17.92 3.00 19.71
CA ILE A 527 16.82 3.68 19.01
C ILE A 527 15.65 2.72 18.82
N VAL A 528 14.46 3.16 19.21
CA VAL A 528 13.21 2.49 18.84
C VAL A 528 12.71 3.06 17.52
N PHE A 529 12.41 2.21 16.56
CA PHE A 529 11.67 2.56 15.36
C PHE A 529 10.23 2.07 15.48
N VAL A 530 9.27 2.93 15.15
CA VAL A 530 7.84 2.63 15.12
C VAL A 530 7.24 2.98 13.76
N HIS A 531 6.56 2.02 13.15
CA HIS A 531 5.96 2.20 11.83
C HIS A 531 4.68 3.05 11.90
N GLY A 532 4.27 3.60 10.77
CA GLY A 532 2.98 4.25 10.59
C GLY A 532 1.88 3.28 10.16
N GLY A 533 0.74 3.84 9.85
CA GLY A 533 -0.36 3.10 9.27
C GLY A 533 -1.67 3.12 10.05
N PRO A 534 -1.91 2.45 11.19
CA PRO A 534 -1.07 1.50 11.94
C PRO A 534 -1.04 0.07 11.37
N MET A 535 -2.00 -0.33 10.52
CA MET A 535 -2.12 -1.69 9.99
C MET A 535 -0.96 -2.04 9.03
N ARG A 536 0.22 -2.23 9.60
CA ARG A 536 1.47 -2.63 8.93
C ARG A 536 2.16 -3.71 9.74
N GLN A 537 3.10 -4.40 9.11
CA GLN A 537 4.06 -5.28 9.77
C GLN A 537 5.44 -5.02 9.18
N MET A 538 6.39 -4.66 10.00
CA MET A 538 7.80 -4.64 9.61
C MET A 538 8.33 -6.06 9.56
N MET A 539 9.03 -6.39 8.49
CA MET A 539 9.57 -7.72 8.21
C MET A 539 11.09 -7.70 8.36
N PRO A 540 11.75 -8.85 8.65
CA PRO A 540 13.20 -8.92 8.75
C PRO A 540 13.89 -8.87 7.38
N ALA A 541 13.41 -8.00 6.48
CA ALA A 541 13.84 -7.79 5.12
C ALA A 541 13.45 -6.38 4.65
N TYR A 542 13.98 -5.94 3.51
CA TYR A 542 13.49 -4.73 2.85
C TYR A 542 12.01 -4.85 2.54
N HIS A 543 11.26 -3.79 2.88
CA HIS A 543 9.81 -3.79 2.79
C HIS A 543 9.34 -3.44 1.37
N TYR A 544 8.18 -3.97 0.95
CA TYR A 544 7.60 -3.70 -0.38
C TYR A 544 6.99 -2.31 -0.54
N MET A 545 6.68 -1.61 0.55
CA MET A 545 6.23 -0.21 0.52
C MET A 545 7.43 0.73 0.58
N GLN A 546 7.45 1.77 -0.28
CA GLN A 546 8.61 2.61 -0.49
C GLN A 546 9.17 3.26 0.77
N PHE A 547 8.34 3.87 1.60
CA PHE A 547 8.83 4.49 2.84
C PHE A 547 9.46 3.47 3.78
N TYR A 548 8.83 2.31 3.98
CA TYR A 548 9.38 1.28 4.88
C TYR A 548 10.57 0.53 4.29
N HIS A 549 10.71 0.52 2.98
CA HIS A 549 11.95 0.12 2.31
C HIS A 549 13.11 1.01 2.76
N TRP A 550 12.93 2.34 2.73
CA TRP A 550 13.92 3.28 3.23
C TRP A 550 14.11 3.20 4.74
N ALA A 551 13.03 3.10 5.51
CA ALA A 551 13.10 2.97 6.96
C ALA A 551 13.91 1.74 7.38
N TYR A 552 13.78 0.62 6.67
CA TYR A 552 14.62 -0.55 6.89
C TYR A 552 16.10 -0.23 6.58
N GLY A 553 16.38 0.42 5.45
CA GLY A 553 17.73 0.87 5.09
C GLY A 553 18.33 1.82 6.12
N ILE A 554 17.53 2.76 6.65
CA ILE A 554 17.94 3.69 7.72
C ILE A 554 18.22 2.94 9.02
N ASN A 555 17.40 1.97 9.42
CA ASN A 555 17.68 1.15 10.60
C ASN A 555 18.98 0.33 10.44
N GLN A 556 19.26 -0.18 9.23
CA GLN A 556 20.54 -0.81 8.89
C GLN A 556 21.72 0.18 9.01
N TRP A 557 21.55 1.40 8.49
CA TRP A 557 22.55 2.44 8.59
C TRP A 557 22.79 2.87 10.04
N LEU A 558 21.75 3.08 10.84
CA LEU A 558 21.86 3.41 12.27
C LEU A 558 22.64 2.32 13.03
N ALA A 559 22.40 1.05 12.72
CA ALA A 559 23.19 -0.05 13.29
C ALA A 559 24.67 0.04 12.90
N ASN A 560 24.98 0.47 11.66
CA ASN A 560 26.36 0.72 11.22
C ASN A 560 26.98 1.96 11.87
N GLN A 561 26.19 2.91 12.34
CA GLN A 561 26.66 4.04 13.16
C GLN A 561 26.85 3.65 14.64
N GLY A 562 26.61 2.40 14.97
CA GLY A 562 26.82 1.88 16.32
C GLY A 562 25.61 1.94 17.23
N TYR A 563 24.44 2.34 16.77
CA TYR A 563 23.20 2.27 17.54
C TYR A 563 22.65 0.84 17.60
N ILE A 564 22.10 0.46 18.75
CA ILE A 564 21.26 -0.74 18.85
C ILE A 564 19.84 -0.32 18.46
N VAL A 565 19.28 -0.90 17.38
CA VAL A 565 17.98 -0.47 16.85
C VAL A 565 16.93 -1.54 17.10
N LEU A 566 15.77 -1.16 17.65
CA LEU A 566 14.61 -2.03 17.85
C LEU A 566 13.43 -1.52 17.03
N SER A 567 13.02 -2.28 16.02
CA SER A 567 11.80 -2.03 15.24
C SER A 567 10.63 -2.77 15.88
N VAL A 568 9.62 -2.04 16.33
CA VAL A 568 8.48 -2.57 17.10
C VAL A 568 7.26 -2.76 16.20
N ASN A 569 6.73 -4.01 16.16
CA ASN A 569 5.44 -4.32 15.54
C ASN A 569 4.35 -4.27 16.63
N TYR A 570 3.88 -3.08 16.96
CA TYR A 570 2.88 -2.86 18.01
C TYR A 570 1.48 -3.36 17.60
N ARG A 571 0.60 -3.63 18.58
CA ARG A 571 -0.82 -3.96 18.33
C ARG A 571 -1.49 -2.93 17.42
N LEU A 572 -2.59 -3.23 16.75
CA LEU A 572 -3.14 -2.60 15.56
C LEU A 572 -2.39 -2.96 14.27
N GLY A 573 -1.16 -3.45 14.35
CA GLY A 573 -0.40 -3.92 13.21
C GLY A 573 -1.05 -5.12 12.52
N ALA A 574 -0.69 -5.36 11.27
CA ALA A 574 -1.10 -6.53 10.51
C ALA A 574 -0.17 -7.73 10.79
N GLY A 575 -0.58 -8.91 10.39
CA GLY A 575 0.28 -10.10 10.37
C GLY A 575 0.13 -11.05 11.56
N TYR A 576 -0.36 -10.58 12.70
CA TYR A 576 -0.45 -11.36 13.95
C TYR A 576 -1.90 -11.73 14.33
N GLY A 577 -2.80 -11.72 13.36
CA GLY A 577 -4.20 -12.08 13.54
C GLY A 577 -5.12 -10.89 13.82
N ARG A 578 -6.43 -11.16 13.82
CA ARG A 578 -7.47 -10.13 14.02
C ARG A 578 -7.46 -9.60 15.45
N SER A 579 -7.32 -10.45 16.44
CA SER A 579 -7.29 -10.04 17.85
C SER A 579 -6.17 -9.05 18.13
N PHE A 580 -5.02 -9.22 17.50
CA PHE A 580 -3.92 -8.28 17.56
C PHE A 580 -4.22 -6.97 16.80
N ARG A 581 -4.76 -7.09 15.59
CA ARG A 581 -5.12 -5.96 14.72
C ARG A 581 -6.27 -5.13 15.31
N ASN A 582 -7.24 -5.74 15.95
CA ASN A 582 -8.40 -5.11 16.54
C ASN A 582 -8.35 -5.12 18.08
N ALA A 583 -7.17 -5.00 18.65
CA ALA A 583 -6.99 -4.96 20.10
C ALA A 583 -7.83 -3.84 20.74
N ALA A 584 -8.26 -4.06 21.97
CA ALA A 584 -9.12 -3.13 22.66
C ALA A 584 -8.37 -1.86 23.10
N ASN A 585 -9.11 -0.77 23.26
CA ASN A 585 -8.63 0.51 23.79
C ASN A 585 -7.49 1.12 22.97
N THR A 586 -7.49 0.94 21.68
CA THR A 586 -6.47 1.45 20.75
C THR A 586 -6.85 2.81 20.17
N SER A 587 -5.85 3.53 19.63
CA SER A 587 -6.02 4.84 19.01
C SER A 587 -6.77 5.80 19.93
N LEU A 588 -7.66 6.61 19.39
CA LEU A 588 -8.47 7.59 20.14
C LEU A 588 -9.34 6.99 21.27
N ASN A 589 -9.39 5.67 21.43
CA ASN A 589 -10.16 4.98 22.47
C ASN A 589 -9.32 4.52 23.68
N GLY A 590 -8.06 4.97 23.82
CA GLY A 590 -7.25 4.62 24.98
C GLY A 590 -5.78 4.35 24.70
N ASN A 591 -5.37 4.36 23.42
CA ASN A 591 -3.95 4.33 23.00
C ASN A 591 -3.15 3.17 23.62
N SER A 592 -3.76 1.96 23.66
CA SER A 592 -3.12 0.79 24.30
C SER A 592 -1.88 0.31 23.54
N GLU A 593 -1.73 0.61 22.25
CA GLU A 593 -0.56 0.33 21.43
C GLU A 593 0.71 1.08 21.91
N TYR A 594 0.55 2.20 22.61
CA TYR A 594 1.70 2.87 23.21
C TYR A 594 2.37 2.03 24.30
N LYS A 595 1.64 1.14 24.97
CA LYS A 595 2.20 0.20 25.96
C LYS A 595 3.23 -0.73 25.34
N ASP A 596 3.03 -1.10 24.08
CA ASP A 596 3.94 -1.98 23.34
C ASP A 596 5.25 -1.26 23.00
N VAL A 597 5.15 0.01 22.61
CA VAL A 597 6.31 0.88 22.37
C VAL A 597 7.09 1.12 23.67
N LEU A 598 6.39 1.38 24.76
CA LEU A 598 6.99 1.54 26.09
C LEU A 598 7.70 0.26 26.55
N ALA A 599 7.11 -0.92 26.28
CA ALA A 599 7.75 -2.20 26.55
C ALA A 599 9.05 -2.37 25.77
N GLY A 600 9.07 -1.95 24.50
CA GLY A 600 10.29 -1.91 23.67
C GLY A 600 11.38 -0.99 24.25
N GLY A 601 11.00 0.21 24.69
CA GLY A 601 11.92 1.15 25.37
C GLY A 601 12.51 0.56 26.65
N LYS A 602 11.68 -0.04 27.50
CA LYS A 602 12.12 -0.72 28.73
C LYS A 602 13.01 -1.94 28.48
N TYR A 603 12.68 -2.71 27.41
CA TYR A 603 13.52 -3.83 26.98
C TYR A 603 14.93 -3.36 26.64
N LEU A 604 15.05 -2.27 25.86
CA LEU A 604 16.37 -1.69 25.54
C LEU A 604 17.09 -1.20 26.76
N GLN A 605 16.43 -0.49 27.69
CA GLN A 605 17.06 -0.05 28.96
C GLN A 605 17.56 -1.21 29.84
N GLY A 606 16.89 -2.36 29.81
CA GLY A 606 17.25 -3.56 30.54
C GLY A 606 18.39 -4.38 29.91
N ARG A 607 18.82 -4.08 28.69
CA ARG A 607 19.91 -4.80 28.02
C ARG A 607 21.28 -4.41 28.59
N PRO A 608 22.20 -5.37 28.76
CA PRO A 608 23.53 -5.07 29.29
C PRO A 608 24.40 -4.27 28.33
N ASP A 609 24.11 -4.30 27.02
CA ASP A 609 24.83 -3.64 25.92
C ASP A 609 24.23 -2.26 25.56
N VAL A 610 23.15 -1.84 26.21
CA VAL A 610 22.53 -0.52 26.03
C VAL A 610 22.86 0.42 27.15
N ASP A 611 23.17 1.69 26.84
CA ASP A 611 23.18 2.76 27.83
C ASP A 611 21.73 3.20 28.11
N PRO A 612 21.18 2.94 29.30
CA PRO A 612 19.77 3.20 29.60
C PRO A 612 19.40 4.70 29.55
N ASN A 613 20.39 5.59 29.56
CA ASN A 613 20.22 7.05 29.48
C ASN A 613 20.33 7.58 28.05
N ARG A 614 20.43 6.71 27.04
CA ARG A 614 20.65 7.08 25.63
C ARG A 614 19.73 6.32 24.69
N VAL A 615 18.45 6.28 25.03
CA VAL A 615 17.41 5.66 24.17
C VAL A 615 16.67 6.75 23.43
N GLY A 616 16.67 6.69 22.09
CA GLY A 616 15.90 7.54 21.21
C GLY A 616 14.73 6.81 20.56
N ILE A 617 13.91 7.55 19.80
CA ILE A 617 12.76 6.99 19.07
C ILE A 617 12.54 7.74 17.78
N TRP A 618 12.10 7.05 16.70
CA TRP A 618 11.66 7.70 15.48
C TRP A 618 10.54 6.97 14.77
N GLY A 619 9.73 7.73 13.99
CA GLY A 619 8.67 7.14 13.18
C GLY A 619 7.94 8.17 12.33
N LEU A 620 7.17 7.67 11.35
CA LEU A 620 6.36 8.47 10.43
C LEU A 620 4.86 8.24 10.72
N SER A 621 4.03 9.31 10.59
CA SER A 621 2.58 9.19 10.62
C SER A 621 2.08 8.68 11.97
N TYR A 622 1.44 7.52 12.01
CA TYR A 622 1.10 6.86 13.28
C TYR A 622 2.35 6.55 14.12
N GLY A 623 3.51 6.28 13.49
CA GLY A 623 4.80 6.17 14.16
C GLY A 623 5.27 7.50 14.74
N GLY A 624 4.96 8.63 14.09
CA GLY A 624 5.15 9.97 14.63
C GLY A 624 4.25 10.23 15.84
N LEU A 625 2.97 9.82 15.81
CA LEU A 625 2.08 9.84 16.96
C LEU A 625 2.70 9.11 18.17
N LEU A 626 3.17 7.88 17.94
CA LEU A 626 3.79 7.08 19.01
C LEU A 626 5.13 7.67 19.49
N THR A 627 5.89 8.31 18.60
CA THR A 627 7.08 9.08 18.95
C THR A 627 6.72 10.26 19.87
N ALA A 628 5.73 11.05 19.50
CA ALA A 628 5.24 12.16 20.34
C ALA A 628 4.70 11.68 21.69
N GLN A 629 3.96 10.56 21.71
CA GLN A 629 3.50 9.91 22.95
C GLN A 629 4.68 9.54 23.85
N ALA A 630 5.72 8.94 23.29
CA ALA A 630 6.92 8.52 24.01
C ALA A 630 7.64 9.71 24.65
N LEU A 631 7.81 10.79 23.91
CA LEU A 631 8.49 11.99 24.41
C LEU A 631 7.64 12.76 25.44
N ALA A 632 6.32 12.78 25.27
CA ALA A 632 5.45 13.48 26.23
C ALA A 632 5.25 12.72 27.54
N ARG A 633 5.13 11.37 27.48
CA ARG A 633 4.79 10.53 28.63
C ARG A 633 6.02 9.97 29.35
N ASN A 634 7.08 9.68 28.60
CA ASN A 634 8.26 8.98 29.11
C ASN A 634 9.58 9.60 28.63
N SER A 635 9.75 10.92 28.82
CA SER A 635 11.04 11.60 28.64
C SER A 635 12.16 11.06 29.56
N ASP A 636 11.79 10.33 30.60
CA ASP A 636 12.72 9.60 31.48
C ASP A 636 13.35 8.40 30.76
N ILE A 637 12.70 7.83 29.76
CA ILE A 637 13.20 6.72 28.93
C ILE A 637 13.74 7.26 27.61
N PHE A 638 12.88 7.94 26.84
CA PHE A 638 13.17 8.41 25.48
C PHE A 638 13.82 9.79 25.51
N LYS A 639 15.13 9.86 25.27
CA LYS A 639 15.96 11.05 25.43
C LYS A 639 15.97 11.99 24.25
N ALA A 640 15.61 11.51 23.08
CA ALA A 640 15.46 12.30 21.85
C ALA A 640 14.48 11.60 20.90
N GLY A 641 13.78 12.35 20.06
CA GLY A 641 12.88 11.78 19.06
C GLY A 641 12.91 12.46 17.71
N VAL A 642 12.59 11.69 16.66
CA VAL A 642 12.37 12.22 15.31
C VAL A 642 10.97 11.85 14.88
N ASP A 643 10.14 12.85 14.76
CA ASP A 643 8.70 12.75 14.46
C ASP A 643 8.44 13.26 13.04
N LEU A 644 8.10 12.33 12.16
CA LEU A 644 7.80 12.64 10.77
C LEU A 644 6.28 12.62 10.58
N ALA A 645 5.68 13.77 10.28
CA ALA A 645 4.26 13.95 9.98
C ALA A 645 3.31 13.24 10.98
N GLY A 646 3.58 13.38 12.29
CA GLY A 646 2.83 12.71 13.35
C GLY A 646 1.49 13.36 13.66
N VAL A 647 0.57 12.56 14.23
CA VAL A 647 -0.68 13.03 14.81
C VAL A 647 -0.42 13.35 16.29
N HIS A 648 -0.81 14.54 16.74
CA HIS A 648 -0.52 14.99 18.11
C HIS A 648 -1.79 15.17 18.94
N LEU A 649 -2.93 15.45 18.29
CA LEU A 649 -4.28 15.45 18.83
C LEU A 649 -5.12 14.43 18.07
N GLU A 650 -5.53 13.37 18.73
CA GLU A 650 -6.44 12.37 18.20
C GLU A 650 -7.90 12.79 18.39
N GLY A 651 -8.68 12.66 17.33
CA GLY A 651 -10.03 13.22 17.31
C GLY A 651 -10.00 14.77 17.31
N ASN A 652 -11.14 15.38 17.53
CA ASN A 652 -11.28 16.84 17.49
C ASN A 652 -11.66 17.43 18.88
N SER A 653 -11.59 16.63 19.92
CA SER A 653 -11.98 17.07 21.27
C SER A 653 -10.77 17.64 22.01
N LEU A 654 -10.93 18.85 22.52
CA LEU A 654 -10.00 19.48 23.47
C LEU A 654 -10.49 19.31 24.93
N ASP A 655 -11.56 18.57 25.17
CA ASP A 655 -12.06 18.28 26.52
C ASP A 655 -11.10 17.30 27.23
N PRO A 656 -10.44 17.74 28.33
CA PRO A 656 -9.52 16.89 29.10
C PRO A 656 -10.18 15.64 29.70
N ALA A 657 -11.51 15.62 29.83
CA ALA A 657 -12.25 14.47 30.32
C ALA A 657 -12.43 13.39 29.24
N SER A 658 -12.40 13.76 27.96
CA SER A 658 -12.65 12.84 26.85
C SER A 658 -11.53 11.80 26.72
N VAL A 659 -11.89 10.58 26.32
CA VAL A 659 -10.93 9.49 26.08
C VAL A 659 -9.99 9.84 24.93
N SER A 660 -10.52 10.44 23.85
CA SER A 660 -9.71 10.81 22.68
C SER A 660 -8.64 11.85 23.02
N TYR A 661 -8.97 12.87 23.83
CA TYR A 661 -7.94 13.81 24.31
C TYR A 661 -6.89 13.11 25.15
N LYS A 662 -7.28 12.28 26.12
CA LYS A 662 -6.35 11.50 26.97
C LYS A 662 -5.48 10.55 26.16
N SER A 663 -5.95 10.07 25.02
CA SER A 663 -5.19 9.23 24.07
C SER A 663 -4.16 10.03 23.28
N SER A 664 -4.27 11.35 23.22
CA SER A 664 -3.41 12.23 22.44
C SER A 664 -2.07 12.52 23.14
N ALA A 665 -1.00 12.74 22.38
CA ALA A 665 0.30 13.13 22.92
C ALA A 665 0.23 14.44 23.71
N ILE A 666 -0.53 15.42 23.22
CA ILE A 666 -0.68 16.73 23.85
C ILE A 666 -1.34 16.66 25.23
N SER A 667 -2.07 15.59 25.56
CA SER A 667 -2.63 15.42 26.91
C SER A 667 -1.57 15.25 28.00
N ALA A 668 -0.36 14.85 27.63
CA ALA A 668 0.79 14.68 28.50
C ALA A 668 1.90 15.71 28.24
N ILE A 669 1.59 16.80 27.55
CA ILE A 669 2.56 17.80 27.10
C ILE A 669 3.39 18.41 28.25
N ASP A 670 2.83 18.50 29.46
CA ASP A 670 3.52 19.03 30.62
C ASP A 670 4.64 18.10 31.14
N GLY A 671 4.64 16.82 30.71
CA GLY A 671 5.72 15.85 30.97
C GLY A 671 6.84 15.88 29.92
N TRP A 672 6.66 16.54 28.80
CA TRP A 672 7.62 16.55 27.70
C TRP A 672 8.88 17.36 28.04
N ARG A 673 10.06 16.71 28.01
CA ARG A 673 11.37 17.31 28.31
C ARG A 673 12.40 17.03 27.20
N SER A 674 12.22 15.96 26.46
CA SER A 674 13.19 15.49 25.48
C SER A 674 13.16 16.31 24.20
N PRO A 675 14.30 16.59 23.58
CA PRO A 675 14.36 17.28 22.29
C PRO A 675 13.69 16.46 21.18
N VAL A 676 13.11 17.17 20.20
CA VAL A 676 12.45 16.56 19.05
C VAL A 676 12.81 17.23 17.74
N LEU A 677 13.07 16.44 16.69
CA LEU A 677 13.11 16.87 15.30
C LEU A 677 11.75 16.58 14.66
N LEU A 678 11.06 17.63 14.22
CA LEU A 678 9.77 17.56 13.53
C LEU A 678 9.97 17.78 12.03
N VAL A 679 9.35 16.94 11.21
CA VAL A 679 9.39 17.07 9.73
C VAL A 679 8.00 16.87 9.17
N HIS A 680 7.51 17.81 8.33
CA HIS A 680 6.15 17.71 7.78
C HIS A 680 6.02 18.46 6.44
N GLY A 681 5.27 17.88 5.49
CA GLY A 681 4.83 18.55 4.28
C GLY A 681 3.55 19.35 4.50
N ASP A 682 3.41 20.53 3.92
CA ASP A 682 2.26 21.41 4.22
C ASP A 682 1.00 21.10 3.39
N ASP A 683 1.10 20.29 2.30
CA ASP A 683 -0.05 19.71 1.58
C ASP A 683 -0.31 18.24 2.01
N ASP A 684 0.06 17.89 3.25
CA ASP A 684 -0.22 16.55 3.77
C ASP A 684 -1.74 16.31 3.83
N ARG A 685 -2.16 15.27 3.11
CA ARG A 685 -3.57 14.89 2.91
C ARG A 685 -4.04 13.76 3.81
N ASN A 686 -3.10 13.16 4.56
CA ASN A 686 -3.36 12.09 5.51
C ASN A 686 -3.38 12.63 6.95
N VAL A 687 -2.35 13.40 7.31
CA VAL A 687 -2.19 14.06 8.61
C VAL A 687 -2.08 15.55 8.35
N GLY A 688 -3.13 16.30 8.59
CA GLY A 688 -3.14 17.73 8.31
C GLY A 688 -2.01 18.46 9.03
N PHE A 689 -1.32 19.36 8.33
CA PHE A 689 -0.19 20.14 8.84
C PHE A 689 -0.50 20.91 10.14
N LEU A 690 -1.78 21.17 10.40
CA LEU A 690 -2.26 21.75 11.66
C LEU A 690 -1.80 20.98 12.91
N GLN A 691 -1.56 19.67 12.80
CA GLN A 691 -1.06 18.84 13.89
C GLN A 691 0.33 19.33 14.35
N THR A 692 1.23 19.60 13.42
CA THR A 692 2.56 20.15 13.71
C THR A 692 2.48 21.60 14.15
N VAL A 693 1.63 22.42 13.55
CA VAL A 693 1.43 23.83 13.97
C VAL A 693 1.01 23.89 15.43
N GLY A 694 0.04 23.09 15.86
CA GLY A 694 -0.43 23.06 17.25
C GLY A 694 0.65 22.56 18.22
N LEU A 695 1.36 21.48 17.89
CA LEU A 695 2.43 20.96 18.73
C LEU A 695 3.58 21.97 18.94
N VAL A 696 4.04 22.60 17.86
CA VAL A 696 5.13 23.59 17.93
C VAL A 696 4.78 24.74 18.89
N GLN A 697 3.53 25.21 18.89
CA GLN A 697 3.10 26.26 19.83
C GLN A 697 3.18 25.79 21.29
N LEU A 698 2.77 24.53 21.54
CA LEU A 698 2.82 23.95 22.90
C LEU A 698 4.24 23.72 23.40
N LEU A 699 5.15 23.27 22.52
CA LEU A 699 6.58 23.09 22.84
C LEU A 699 7.25 24.45 23.16
N ARG A 700 6.97 25.48 22.37
CA ARG A 700 7.46 26.85 22.63
C ARG A 700 7.04 27.40 24.00
N GLN A 701 5.78 27.18 24.38
CA GLN A 701 5.26 27.62 25.67
C GLN A 701 5.94 26.94 26.86
N ARG A 702 6.61 25.78 26.63
CA ARG A 702 7.22 24.95 27.68
C ARG A 702 8.75 24.92 27.58
N ASP A 703 9.33 25.75 26.73
CA ASP A 703 10.77 25.80 26.48
C ASP A 703 11.39 24.45 26.12
N VAL A 704 10.60 23.57 25.47
CA VAL A 704 11.11 22.29 24.98
C VAL A 704 11.89 22.52 23.69
N TYR A 705 13.10 21.97 23.63
CA TYR A 705 13.93 22.09 22.44
C TYR A 705 13.32 21.30 21.28
N TYR A 706 13.14 21.95 20.13
CA TYR A 706 12.73 21.30 18.90
C TYR A 706 13.47 21.88 17.70
N GLU A 707 13.65 21.05 16.69
CA GLU A 707 14.01 21.47 15.33
C GLU A 707 12.81 21.21 14.42
N LEU A 708 12.60 22.05 13.40
CA LEU A 708 11.46 21.95 12.50
C LEU A 708 11.91 22.03 11.05
N ILE A 709 11.49 21.05 10.25
CA ILE A 709 11.63 21.04 8.80
C ILE A 709 10.23 21.04 8.21
N VAL A 710 9.92 22.03 7.40
CA VAL A 710 8.67 22.11 6.63
C VAL A 710 9.00 21.99 5.15
N PHE A 711 8.31 21.11 4.46
CA PHE A 711 8.43 20.97 3.01
C PHE A 711 7.19 21.55 2.31
N PRO A 712 7.30 22.75 1.72
CA PRO A 712 6.19 23.35 0.98
C PRO A 712 5.77 22.52 -0.22
N ASP A 713 4.46 22.47 -0.47
CA ASP A 713 3.81 21.75 -1.58
C ASP A 713 4.20 20.26 -1.63
N ASP A 714 4.37 19.65 -0.46
CA ASP A 714 4.70 18.24 -0.33
C ASP A 714 3.65 17.49 0.50
N VAL A 715 3.50 16.22 0.20
CA VAL A 715 2.48 15.35 0.80
C VAL A 715 3.03 14.57 2.00
N HIS A 716 2.24 13.63 2.48
CA HIS A 716 2.52 12.84 3.69
C HIS A 716 3.86 12.10 3.67
N GLU A 717 4.18 11.45 2.57
CA GLU A 717 5.50 10.88 2.29
C GLU A 717 6.16 11.76 1.24
N SER A 718 7.24 12.48 1.61
CA SER A 718 7.89 13.42 0.69
C SER A 718 8.15 12.79 -0.68
N LEU A 719 7.77 13.51 -1.72
CA LEU A 719 7.87 13.05 -3.11
C LEU A 719 9.30 13.12 -3.67
N LEU A 720 10.15 13.99 -3.08
CA LEU A 720 11.53 14.19 -3.52
C LEU A 720 12.51 13.32 -2.73
N HIS A 721 13.35 12.59 -3.43
CA HIS A 721 14.45 11.82 -2.82
C HIS A 721 15.45 12.75 -2.11
N SER A 722 15.74 13.90 -2.69
CA SER A 722 16.61 14.92 -2.12
C SER A 722 16.11 15.43 -0.76
N ARG A 723 14.79 15.53 -0.54
CA ARG A 723 14.20 15.87 0.76
C ARG A 723 14.41 14.76 1.78
N TRP A 724 14.31 13.50 1.37
CA TRP A 724 14.65 12.37 2.24
C TRP A 724 16.12 12.37 2.63
N LEU A 725 17.03 12.61 1.68
CA LEU A 725 18.46 12.73 1.99
C LEU A 725 18.72 13.88 2.98
N TYR A 726 18.08 15.02 2.78
CA TYR A 726 18.18 16.16 3.71
C TYR A 726 17.64 15.80 5.10
N THR A 727 16.45 15.19 5.17
CA THR A 727 15.84 14.74 6.43
C THR A 727 16.74 13.78 7.19
N MET A 728 17.30 12.77 6.51
CA MET A 728 18.15 11.77 7.14
C MET A 728 19.49 12.37 7.62
N GLY A 729 20.08 13.32 6.87
CA GLY A 729 21.26 14.05 7.33
C GLY A 729 20.99 14.92 8.57
N ARG A 730 19.80 15.53 8.65
CA ARG A 730 19.38 16.25 9.86
C ARG A 730 19.12 15.33 11.03
N MET A 731 18.47 14.16 10.77
CA MET A 731 18.25 13.11 11.77
C MET A 731 19.58 12.58 12.32
N GLU A 732 20.58 12.33 11.46
CA GLU A 732 21.93 11.92 11.87
C GLU A 732 22.52 12.91 12.86
N THR A 733 22.60 14.18 12.45
CA THR A 733 23.18 15.26 13.29
C THR A 733 22.43 15.39 14.62
N PHE A 734 21.09 15.35 14.57
CA PHE A 734 20.22 15.48 15.74
C PHE A 734 20.42 14.34 16.73
N LEU A 735 20.33 13.08 16.24
CA LEU A 735 20.46 11.90 17.10
C LEU A 735 21.88 11.78 17.66
N HIS A 736 22.92 12.11 16.87
CA HIS A 736 24.30 12.10 17.33
C HIS A 736 24.48 13.11 18.49
N ARG A 737 24.00 14.35 18.32
CA ARG A 737 24.09 15.39 19.34
C ARG A 737 23.45 14.97 20.66
N PHE A 738 22.28 14.38 20.64
CA PHE A 738 21.53 14.11 21.87
C PHE A 738 21.72 12.70 22.47
N LEU A 739 22.27 11.76 21.69
CA LEU A 739 22.46 10.39 22.14
C LEU A 739 23.94 9.94 22.18
N TRP A 740 24.85 10.53 21.38
CA TRP A 740 26.28 10.20 21.40
C TRP A 740 27.13 11.22 22.15
N GLU A 741 26.93 12.48 21.89
CA GLU A 741 27.66 13.53 22.63
C GLU A 741 27.16 13.53 24.09
N LYS A 742 28.09 13.55 25.05
CA LYS A 742 27.70 13.75 26.44
C LYS A 742 27.19 15.19 26.58
N PRO A 743 26.01 15.39 27.21
CA PRO A 743 25.54 16.74 27.51
C PRO A 743 26.49 17.50 28.40
#